data_238872472a07d0100d8954cae9cde174
#
_entry.id   238872472a07d0100d8954cae9cde174
#
_cell.length_a   1.000
_cell.length_b   1.000
_cell.length_c   1.000
_cell.angle_alpha   90.00
_cell.angle_beta   90.00
_cell.angle_gamma   90.00
#
_symmetry.space_group_name_H-M   'P 1'
#
loop_
_entity.id
_entity.type
_entity.pdbx_description
1 polymer ?
#
loop_
_entity_poly.entity_id
_entity_poly.type
_entity_poly.pdbx_seq_one_letter_code
_entity_poly.pdbx_strand_id
1 'polypeptide(L)'
;MKHLLSFVIAAFLPGLFHGAAAETLDLSGRWTVALDSLDRGLAEGYTSTDFADAINLPGTTDMTGLGTPNTLKPELTKPQLLRLTRRHSYIGPAWYTRTVLIPASMAGRPLDIELERVLWSSELWVDGKKVNGFNESLTTPHRFTIPEGLTAGSHRLTLRIDNRKRYDISVKELAHAYTDDTQTKWNGVLGRMELSAREAATITDLQVYPDIARPAVKVVAQVANNGSRDVSKKLKLAVIGPDGTVVAPTEKKVKLRPGSNRMEFDLPMPADTKLWSEFTTALYTLSASTGDDSADATFGMREIASEGKQINVNGRPVFLRGTLECCVFPLTGVPPTDEDQWEKEFTTAREWGMNHLRFHSWCPPEAAFRVADRMGFYLQVELPFWSESLDPEDTDVKNFLRSESERILREYGNHPSLCLLTVGNEIRHDFKWLNEQTAYMKSLDPRHIYATTSFTFEPDHGVRPEPEDDFLVTQWTADGWVRGQGVFDAEPPAFDRNYAKAMVHVDKPLIQHESGQYAVYPRMAETEKYTGTLDPLNFKAIRRDLERKGLLHLADTFTLASGRFAALLYKEEIERSMKTPGFSGYQLLGLQDFPGQGTALVGLVDAFWDSKGLIEPARFSQFNGAVVPLASFPKAVYSGREPFEADIDLINYSASDISDGRLSWTLRAADGIAVASGTLPLAKAAVGELSRAGHLSAHFGNTAKPEKYTLEVALEGTPYANSWSVWYYPEIQAPESASVVQTASVAEAVAALEQGKKVLLSPRPDSVAGLECKFLPVFWSPVHFPKQAAGMGIYTNPDHRALASFPTDMHTDWQWWHLLKRARTLQLDSLAAADSQRLMPIVGMVDNFVNNRNLGLIAEARCGNGTLIISSIDLLSPDAVMRPEILWMRRSLLDYMDSPAFAPKATVDPSKLAALPVRDAAKASGAMSIYE
;
A
#
# COMPACT_ATOMS: atom_id res chain seq x y z
N MET A 1 29.93 -16.72 -5.18
CA MET A 1 30.89 -16.00 -6.04
C MET A 1 30.49 -14.54 -5.98
N LYS A 2 31.33 -13.71 -5.44
CA LYS A 2 31.07 -12.30 -5.14
C LYS A 2 30.95 -11.51 -6.45
N HIS A 3 29.78 -11.00 -6.77
CA HIS A 3 29.64 -9.93 -7.78
C HIS A 3 29.86 -8.60 -7.06
N LEU A 4 31.00 -7.97 -7.34
CA LEU A 4 31.23 -6.57 -7.06
C LEU A 4 30.22 -5.76 -7.88
N LEU A 5 29.27 -5.13 -7.23
CA LEU A 5 28.58 -3.98 -7.80
C LEU A 5 29.58 -2.82 -7.81
N SER A 6 29.98 -2.42 -9.00
CA SER A 6 30.71 -1.18 -9.21
C SER A 6 29.78 -0.01 -8.92
N PHE A 7 29.95 0.63 -7.78
CA PHE A 7 29.43 1.96 -7.53
C PHE A 7 30.12 2.93 -8.50
N VAL A 8 29.41 3.33 -9.53
CA VAL A 8 29.76 4.53 -10.28
C VAL A 8 29.31 5.71 -9.42
N ILE A 9 30.23 6.25 -8.65
CA ILE A 9 30.08 7.58 -8.07
C ILE A 9 29.96 8.51 -9.28
N ALA A 10 28.75 9.02 -9.52
CA ALA A 10 28.52 10.16 -10.41
C ALA A 10 29.29 11.33 -9.78
N ALA A 11 30.51 11.57 -10.27
CA ALA A 11 31.21 12.79 -9.97
C ALA A 11 30.34 13.93 -10.52
N PHE A 12 29.81 14.78 -9.63
CA PHE A 12 29.23 16.04 -9.98
C PHE A 12 30.27 16.79 -10.84
N LEU A 13 30.01 16.86 -12.13
CA LEU A 13 30.71 17.82 -13.00
C LEU A 13 30.12 19.18 -12.60
N PRO A 14 30.96 20.12 -12.07
CA PRO A 14 30.44 21.44 -11.78
C PRO A 14 29.96 22.04 -13.09
N GLY A 15 28.79 22.67 -13.08
CA GLY A 15 28.00 23.14 -14.20
C GLY A 15 28.82 23.67 -15.37
N LEU A 16 28.42 23.27 -16.55
CA LEU A 16 29.07 23.65 -17.83
C LEU A 16 29.19 25.15 -18.05
N PHE A 17 28.37 25.92 -17.41
CA PHE A 17 28.39 27.35 -17.44
C PHE A 17 28.83 27.87 -16.06
N HIS A 18 30.08 28.31 -15.93
CA HIS A 18 30.55 29.00 -14.74
C HIS A 18 29.87 30.37 -14.61
N GLY A 19 28.61 30.41 -14.25
CA GLY A 19 28.01 31.49 -13.49
C GLY A 19 28.37 31.23 -12.02
N ALA A 20 28.61 32.27 -11.23
CA ALA A 20 28.72 32.06 -9.78
C ALA A 20 27.40 31.43 -9.33
N ALA A 21 27.45 30.23 -8.75
CA ALA A 21 26.29 29.70 -8.06
C ALA A 21 25.85 30.73 -6.99
N ALA A 22 24.55 30.91 -6.79
CA ALA A 22 24.05 31.80 -5.77
C ALA A 22 24.74 31.47 -4.44
N GLU A 23 25.30 32.52 -3.80
CA GLU A 23 25.95 32.33 -2.50
C GLU A 23 24.88 31.94 -1.46
N THR A 24 25.05 30.79 -0.81
CA THR A 24 24.10 30.22 0.14
C THR A 24 24.70 30.07 1.53
N LEU A 25 23.88 30.24 2.55
CA LEU A 25 24.16 29.94 3.94
C LEU A 25 23.24 28.81 4.41
N ASP A 26 23.82 27.75 4.94
CA ASP A 26 23.10 26.68 5.61
C ASP A 26 22.53 27.20 6.94
N LEU A 27 21.21 27.10 7.09
CA LEU A 27 20.49 27.47 8.32
C LEU A 27 20.27 26.26 9.24
N SER A 28 20.78 25.09 8.91
CA SER A 28 20.70 23.89 9.75
C SER A 28 21.55 24.04 11.03
N GLY A 29 21.22 23.28 12.06
CA GLY A 29 21.93 23.24 13.33
C GLY A 29 21.09 23.74 14.51
N ARG A 30 21.77 24.30 15.53
CA ARG A 30 21.10 24.66 16.78
C ARG A 30 20.31 25.95 16.67
N TRP A 31 19.02 25.85 17.02
CA TRP A 31 18.08 26.95 17.22
C TRP A 31 17.60 26.94 18.67
N THR A 32 17.01 28.03 19.15
CA THR A 32 16.22 28.03 20.38
C THR A 32 14.73 28.05 20.04
N VAL A 33 13.90 27.49 20.94
CA VAL A 33 12.47 27.27 20.65
C VAL A 33 11.60 27.59 21.86
N ALA A 34 10.41 28.13 21.61
CA ALA A 34 9.33 28.29 22.57
C ALA A 34 8.03 27.75 22.02
N LEU A 35 7.36 26.87 22.78
CA LEU A 35 6.02 26.39 22.46
C LEU A 35 4.99 27.42 22.97
N ASP A 36 4.15 27.91 22.06
CA ASP A 36 3.20 28.99 22.33
C ASP A 36 1.75 28.46 22.29
N SER A 37 1.41 27.58 23.21
CA SER A 37 0.10 26.90 23.24
C SER A 37 -1.10 27.85 23.41
N LEU A 38 -0.86 29.06 23.91
CA LEU A 38 -1.88 30.08 24.10
C LEU A 38 -1.93 31.13 22.98
N ASP A 39 -1.03 31.02 22.00
CA ASP A 39 -0.88 31.93 20.85
C ASP A 39 -0.71 33.40 21.28
N ARG A 40 0.16 33.63 22.28
CA ARG A 40 0.46 34.95 22.88
C ARG A 40 1.84 35.47 22.49
N GLY A 41 2.67 34.66 21.85
CA GLY A 41 4.06 34.99 21.59
C GLY A 41 4.27 36.32 20.89
N LEU A 42 3.38 36.70 19.97
CA LEU A 42 3.44 38.00 19.33
C LEU A 42 3.23 39.15 20.34
N ALA A 43 2.24 39.03 21.22
CA ALA A 43 1.94 40.02 22.26
C ALA A 43 3.03 40.07 23.36
N GLU A 44 3.70 38.95 23.60
CA GLU A 44 4.76 38.78 24.58
C GLU A 44 6.16 39.11 24.00
N GLY A 45 6.23 39.57 22.75
CA GLY A 45 7.47 40.05 22.14
C GLY A 45 8.43 38.96 21.68
N TYR A 46 7.95 37.74 21.39
CA TYR A 46 8.80 36.60 20.98
C TYR A 46 9.57 36.84 19.68
N THR A 47 9.20 37.83 18.90
CA THR A 47 9.94 38.29 17.70
C THR A 47 11.37 38.80 18.01
N SER A 48 11.64 39.16 19.26
CA SER A 48 12.93 39.73 19.72
C SER A 48 13.48 39.08 20.99
N THR A 49 12.86 37.98 21.44
CA THR A 49 13.21 37.25 22.67
C THR A 49 14.08 36.03 22.38
N ASP A 50 15.05 35.73 23.27
CA ASP A 50 15.74 34.45 23.27
C ASP A 50 14.94 33.43 24.09
N PHE A 51 14.93 32.18 23.64
CA PHE A 51 14.21 31.11 24.30
C PHE A 51 15.15 30.20 25.07
N ALA A 52 14.63 29.57 26.12
CA ALA A 52 15.40 28.70 27.00
C ALA A 52 15.69 27.33 26.40
N ASP A 53 14.70 26.77 25.70
CA ASP A 53 14.80 25.44 25.13
C ASP A 53 15.58 25.48 23.79
N ALA A 54 16.29 24.42 23.51
CA ALA A 54 17.07 24.28 22.28
C ALA A 54 16.59 23.11 21.44
N ILE A 55 16.64 23.28 20.12
CA ILE A 55 16.30 22.28 19.11
C ILE A 55 17.34 22.31 18.00
N ASN A 56 17.62 21.16 17.41
CA ASN A 56 18.34 21.10 16.14
C ASN A 56 17.33 21.08 14.99
N LEU A 57 17.45 22.05 14.08
CA LEU A 57 16.73 22.06 12.83
C LEU A 57 17.71 21.72 11.68
N PRO A 58 17.28 20.98 10.64
CA PRO A 58 15.98 20.36 10.48
C PRO A 58 15.68 19.32 11.56
N GLY A 59 14.44 19.24 11.96
CA GLY A 59 13.93 18.35 13.01
C GLY A 59 12.58 18.84 13.54
N THR A 60 11.99 18.05 14.44
CA THR A 60 10.67 18.34 15.00
C THR A 60 10.73 18.39 16.54
N THR A 61 9.74 19.06 17.14
CA THR A 61 9.66 19.23 18.59
C THR A 61 9.62 17.90 19.33
N ASP A 62 8.88 16.93 18.83
CA ASP A 62 8.73 15.59 19.41
C ASP A 62 10.01 14.73 19.32
N MET A 63 10.81 14.87 18.25
CA MET A 63 12.14 14.23 18.16
C MET A 63 13.11 14.70 19.27
N THR A 64 12.90 15.90 19.78
CA THR A 64 13.72 16.47 20.86
C THR A 64 13.09 16.31 22.24
N GLY A 65 11.94 15.64 22.33
CA GLY A 65 11.22 15.44 23.58
C GLY A 65 10.45 16.66 24.07
N LEU A 66 10.24 17.65 23.21
CA LEU A 66 9.41 18.81 23.48
C LEU A 66 7.94 18.53 23.20
N GLY A 67 7.06 19.14 23.96
CA GLY A 67 5.61 18.94 23.89
C GLY A 67 5.06 18.14 25.08
N THR A 68 3.81 17.70 24.95
CA THR A 68 3.13 16.93 25.99
C THR A 68 3.56 15.47 25.93
N PRO A 69 4.17 14.91 26.99
CA PRO A 69 4.57 13.51 27.00
C PRO A 69 3.34 12.60 27.08
N ASN A 70 3.39 11.48 26.37
CA ASN A 70 2.40 10.43 26.47
C ASN A 70 2.56 9.65 27.79
N THR A 71 1.48 9.52 28.54
CA THR A 71 1.46 8.79 29.84
C THR A 71 0.57 7.54 29.79
N LEU A 72 -0.03 7.22 28.63
CA LEU A 72 -0.91 6.09 28.47
C LEU A 72 -0.19 4.76 28.71
N LYS A 73 -0.89 3.80 29.28
CA LYS A 73 -0.44 2.41 29.41
C LYS A 73 -1.15 1.56 28.36
N PRO A 74 -0.51 0.48 27.88
CA PRO A 74 -1.12 -0.38 26.90
C PRO A 74 -2.42 -0.99 27.40
N GLU A 75 -3.53 -0.66 26.73
CA GLU A 75 -4.88 -1.18 27.00
C GLU A 75 -5.61 -1.47 25.70
N LEU A 76 -6.35 -2.58 25.67
CA LEU A 76 -7.10 -2.99 24.48
C LEU A 76 -8.40 -2.17 24.36
N THR A 77 -8.23 -0.88 24.07
CA THR A 77 -9.30 0.10 23.89
C THR A 77 -9.31 0.65 22.48
N LYS A 78 -10.48 1.04 21.98
CA LYS A 78 -10.60 1.59 20.62
C LYS A 78 -9.65 2.77 20.38
N PRO A 79 -9.51 3.78 21.24
CA PRO A 79 -8.59 4.89 21.01
C PRO A 79 -7.11 4.49 20.82
N GLN A 80 -6.64 3.46 21.54
CA GLN A 80 -5.27 2.98 21.41
C GLN A 80 -5.09 2.08 20.19
N LEU A 81 -6.11 1.28 19.84
CA LEU A 81 -6.08 0.42 18.66
C LEU A 81 -6.25 1.20 17.34
N LEU A 82 -6.75 2.43 17.40
CA LEU A 82 -6.93 3.24 16.20
C LEU A 82 -5.62 3.69 15.57
N ARG A 83 -4.55 3.87 16.37
CA ARG A 83 -3.33 4.52 15.88
C ARG A 83 -2.08 4.13 16.66
N LEU A 84 -0.91 4.41 16.07
CA LEU A 84 0.34 4.51 16.81
C LEU A 84 0.28 5.74 17.75
N THR A 85 1.10 5.76 18.77
CA THR A 85 1.12 6.86 19.76
C THR A 85 2.43 7.61 19.69
N ARG A 86 2.42 8.95 19.50
CA ARG A 86 3.60 9.77 19.69
C ARG A 86 4.02 9.79 21.16
N ARG A 87 5.33 9.68 21.43
CA ARG A 87 5.89 9.80 22.79
C ARG A 87 5.73 11.21 23.34
N HIS A 88 5.84 12.21 22.47
CA HIS A 88 5.57 13.62 22.76
C HIS A 88 4.75 14.21 21.62
N SER A 89 3.79 15.08 21.93
CA SER A 89 2.95 15.73 20.94
C SER A 89 2.81 17.23 21.20
N TYR A 90 2.80 18.01 20.12
CA TYR A 90 2.52 19.42 20.19
C TYR A 90 1.73 19.89 18.97
N ILE A 91 0.60 20.56 19.21
CA ILE A 91 -0.20 21.23 18.19
C ILE A 91 -0.40 22.66 18.63
N GLY A 92 0.06 23.61 17.84
CA GLY A 92 0.01 25.03 18.12
C GLY A 92 1.17 25.79 17.48
N PRO A 93 1.20 27.11 17.63
CA PRO A 93 2.35 27.90 17.22
C PRO A 93 3.59 27.56 18.03
N ALA A 94 4.73 27.40 17.35
CA ALA A 94 6.03 27.33 17.98
C ALA A 94 6.95 28.38 17.36
N TRP A 95 7.76 29.02 18.20
CA TRP A 95 8.66 30.07 17.81
C TRP A 95 10.10 29.57 17.88
N TYR A 96 10.83 29.73 16.79
CA TYR A 96 12.23 29.30 16.65
C TYR A 96 13.09 30.51 16.37
N THR A 97 14.20 30.67 17.09
CA THR A 97 15.11 31.80 16.84
C THR A 97 16.57 31.37 16.76
N ARG A 98 17.29 32.03 15.88
CA ARG A 98 18.74 31.85 15.70
C ARG A 98 19.38 33.16 15.22
N THR A 99 20.59 33.42 15.69
CA THR A 99 21.44 34.47 15.13
C THR A 99 22.27 33.89 13.98
N VAL A 100 22.21 34.55 12.82
CA VAL A 100 22.99 34.20 11.62
C VAL A 100 23.97 35.34 11.30
N LEU A 101 25.12 34.98 10.74
CA LEU A 101 26.12 35.96 10.30
C LEU A 101 26.02 36.15 8.78
N ILE A 102 25.56 37.31 8.35
CA ILE A 102 25.51 37.67 6.94
C ILE A 102 26.90 38.15 6.48
N PRO A 103 27.56 37.48 5.54
CA PRO A 103 28.85 37.88 5.03
C PRO A 103 28.74 39.16 4.18
N ALA A 104 29.88 39.89 4.05
CA ALA A 104 29.94 41.11 3.27
C ALA A 104 29.56 40.91 1.78
N SER A 105 29.79 39.73 1.24
CA SER A 105 29.42 39.34 -0.14
C SER A 105 27.90 39.29 -0.41
N MET A 106 27.10 38.97 0.62
CA MET A 106 25.64 38.91 0.55
C MET A 106 24.98 40.23 0.96
N ALA A 107 25.73 41.15 1.58
CA ALA A 107 25.19 42.38 2.15
C ALA A 107 24.52 43.26 1.10
N GLY A 108 23.32 43.76 1.41
CA GLY A 108 22.54 44.65 0.56
C GLY A 108 21.94 44.00 -0.70
N ARG A 109 22.13 42.72 -0.90
CA ARG A 109 21.50 41.95 -1.98
C ARG A 109 20.14 41.40 -1.50
N PRO A 110 19.16 41.27 -2.37
CA PRO A 110 17.93 40.54 -2.03
C PRO A 110 18.27 39.12 -1.59
N LEU A 111 17.62 38.66 -0.53
CA LEU A 111 17.87 37.33 0.04
C LEU A 111 16.59 36.48 -0.02
N ASP A 112 16.74 35.19 -0.30
CA ASP A 112 15.70 34.20 -0.16
C ASP A 112 16.01 33.23 0.97
N ILE A 113 14.98 32.87 1.74
CA ILE A 113 15.03 31.78 2.71
C ILE A 113 14.10 30.70 2.23
N GLU A 114 14.62 29.49 2.13
CA GLU A 114 13.86 28.27 1.80
C GLU A 114 13.85 27.31 2.99
N LEU A 115 12.67 26.80 3.33
CA LEU A 115 12.43 25.72 4.28
C LEU A 115 11.75 24.60 3.51
N GLU A 116 12.42 23.46 3.33
CA GLU A 116 11.98 22.41 2.40
C GLU A 116 10.61 21.85 2.75
N ARG A 117 10.32 21.59 4.03
CA ARG A 117 9.02 21.10 4.45
C ARG A 117 8.66 21.66 5.82
N VAL A 118 7.49 22.27 5.89
CA VAL A 118 6.91 22.84 7.12
C VAL A 118 5.42 22.47 7.17
N LEU A 119 4.91 22.13 8.32
CA LEU A 119 3.51 21.83 8.56
C LEU A 119 2.93 22.91 9.47
N TRP A 120 1.96 23.61 9.12
CA TRP A 120 1.10 23.87 7.96
C TRP A 120 1.43 25.26 7.39
N SER A 121 1.73 26.19 8.31
CA SER A 121 2.03 27.59 7.98
C SER A 121 3.28 28.12 8.68
N SER A 122 3.92 29.09 8.06
CA SER A 122 5.09 29.76 8.64
C SER A 122 5.12 31.25 8.35
N GLU A 123 5.73 31.99 9.28
CA GLU A 123 6.00 33.42 9.22
C GLU A 123 7.43 33.69 9.69
N LEU A 124 8.05 34.73 9.16
CA LEU A 124 9.44 35.10 9.42
C LEU A 124 9.59 36.53 9.92
N TRP A 125 10.44 36.73 10.91
CA TRP A 125 10.94 38.04 11.34
C TRP A 125 12.47 38.06 11.27
N VAL A 126 13.01 39.23 10.90
CA VAL A 126 14.42 39.51 10.93
C VAL A 126 14.63 40.75 11.83
N ASP A 127 15.45 40.60 12.86
CA ASP A 127 15.71 41.65 13.87
C ASP A 127 14.40 42.25 14.43
N GLY A 128 13.42 41.40 14.69
CA GLY A 128 12.11 41.79 15.22
C GLY A 128 11.15 42.40 14.20
N LYS A 129 11.55 42.58 12.93
CA LYS A 129 10.69 43.10 11.85
C LYS A 129 10.14 41.96 11.03
N LYS A 130 8.81 41.94 10.80
CA LYS A 130 8.16 40.94 9.98
C LYS A 130 8.62 41.08 8.53
N VAL A 131 9.09 39.96 7.98
CA VAL A 131 9.30 39.82 6.52
C VAL A 131 7.94 39.64 5.86
N ASN A 132 7.72 40.36 4.76
CA ASN A 132 6.48 40.17 4.01
C ASN A 132 6.38 38.75 3.49
N GLY A 133 5.21 38.18 3.65
CA GLY A 133 4.91 36.81 3.24
C GLY A 133 4.32 36.02 4.38
N PHE A 134 3.41 35.17 4.02
CA PHE A 134 2.81 34.13 4.84
C PHE A 134 2.82 32.90 3.97
N ASN A 135 3.49 31.84 4.43
CA ASN A 135 3.53 30.59 3.71
C ASN A 135 2.56 29.62 4.33
N GLU A 136 1.82 28.93 3.48
CA GLU A 136 1.03 27.77 3.83
C GLU A 136 1.13 26.74 2.72
N SER A 137 1.55 25.54 3.06
CA SER A 137 1.58 24.37 2.19
C SER A 137 1.74 23.12 3.03
N LEU A 138 1.20 22.01 2.54
CA LEU A 138 1.44 20.67 3.07
C LEU A 138 2.38 19.87 2.14
N THR A 139 2.78 20.43 1.00
CA THR A 139 3.34 19.65 -0.11
C THR A 139 4.68 20.16 -0.63
N THR A 140 4.94 21.46 -0.53
CA THR A 140 6.10 22.10 -1.15
C THR A 140 6.87 23.00 -0.19
N PRO A 141 8.10 23.44 -0.53
CA PRO A 141 8.90 24.33 0.30
C PRO A 141 8.22 25.66 0.62
N HIS A 142 8.45 26.15 1.83
CA HIS A 142 8.10 27.51 2.25
C HIS A 142 9.23 28.46 1.89
N ARG A 143 8.90 29.56 1.20
CA ARG A 143 9.90 30.54 0.72
C ARG A 143 9.58 31.95 1.18
N PHE A 144 10.59 32.66 1.69
CA PHE A 144 10.51 34.07 2.07
C PHE A 144 11.55 34.86 1.29
N THR A 145 11.19 36.04 0.86
CA THR A 145 12.11 36.97 0.20
C THR A 145 12.29 38.25 1.03
N ILE A 146 13.52 38.68 1.23
CA ILE A 146 13.92 39.93 1.89
C ILE A 146 14.44 40.85 0.77
N PRO A 147 13.58 41.70 0.18
CA PRO A 147 13.93 42.43 -1.05
C PRO A 147 15.06 43.45 -0.87
N GLU A 148 15.11 44.12 0.28
CA GLU A 148 16.13 45.15 0.57
C GLU A 148 17.47 44.50 1.00
N GLY A 149 17.49 43.16 1.16
CA GLY A 149 18.64 42.46 1.73
C GLY A 149 18.89 42.81 3.21
N LEU A 150 20.05 42.36 3.72
CA LEU A 150 20.50 42.62 5.07
C LEU A 150 21.90 43.27 5.02
N THR A 151 22.29 43.97 6.09
CA THR A 151 23.67 44.47 6.24
C THR A 151 24.63 43.30 6.56
N ALA A 152 25.93 43.51 6.32
CA ALA A 152 26.91 42.55 6.84
C ALA A 152 26.91 42.54 8.36
N GLY A 153 27.01 41.36 8.99
CA GLY A 153 27.00 41.21 10.42
C GLY A 153 25.95 40.26 10.95
N SER A 154 25.74 40.29 12.24
CA SER A 154 24.81 39.38 12.94
C SER A 154 23.39 39.86 12.83
N HIS A 155 22.49 38.97 12.38
CA HIS A 155 21.04 39.20 12.31
C HIS A 155 20.30 38.07 13.01
N ARG A 156 19.21 38.42 13.70
CA ARG A 156 18.31 37.47 14.35
C ARG A 156 17.24 37.05 13.38
N LEU A 157 17.15 35.77 13.09
CA LEU A 157 16.02 35.16 12.41
C LEU A 157 15.07 34.57 13.45
N THR A 158 13.77 34.87 13.32
CA THR A 158 12.71 34.30 14.15
C THR A 158 11.61 33.73 13.25
N LEU A 159 11.39 32.43 13.33
CA LEU A 159 10.34 31.70 12.63
C LEU A 159 9.18 31.42 13.59
N ARG A 160 7.95 31.66 13.16
CA ARG A 160 6.75 31.14 13.80
C ARG A 160 6.18 30.07 12.90
N ILE A 161 6.05 28.85 13.41
CA ILE A 161 5.47 27.71 12.71
C ILE A 161 4.21 27.30 13.44
N ASP A 162 3.10 27.21 12.73
CA ASP A 162 1.80 26.85 13.27
C ASP A 162 1.26 25.62 12.55
N ASN A 163 1.26 24.48 13.24
CA ASN A 163 0.82 23.20 12.73
C ASN A 163 -0.65 22.88 13.05
N ARG A 164 -1.44 23.87 13.46
CA ARG A 164 -2.89 23.67 13.61
C ARG A 164 -3.55 23.50 12.25
N LYS A 165 -4.61 22.66 12.21
CA LYS A 165 -5.47 22.51 11.02
C LYS A 165 -6.04 23.85 10.60
N ARG A 166 -5.87 24.19 9.31
CA ARG A 166 -6.36 25.45 8.76
C ARG A 166 -7.64 25.29 7.94
N TYR A 167 -7.74 24.20 7.18
CA TYR A 167 -8.85 23.89 6.29
C TYR A 167 -9.39 22.50 6.55
N ASP A 168 -10.65 22.26 6.24
CA ASP A 168 -11.25 20.94 6.36
C ASP A 168 -10.95 20.07 5.14
N ILE A 169 -9.72 19.60 5.07
CA ILE A 169 -9.19 18.75 3.99
C ILE A 169 -9.53 17.27 4.17
N SER A 170 -10.27 16.89 5.20
CA SER A 170 -10.31 15.50 5.62
C SER A 170 -11.58 15.13 6.36
N VAL A 171 -12.21 14.05 5.95
CA VAL A 171 -13.20 13.37 6.78
C VAL A 171 -12.53 12.84 8.06
N LYS A 172 -13.06 13.21 9.22
CA LYS A 172 -12.54 12.72 10.53
C LYS A 172 -11.01 12.79 10.67
N GLU A 173 -10.38 13.71 9.98
CA GLU A 173 -8.93 13.88 9.95
C GLU A 173 -8.15 12.64 9.44
N LEU A 174 -8.62 12.01 8.38
CA LEU A 174 -8.00 10.82 7.79
C LEU A 174 -7.02 11.12 6.65
N ALA A 175 -7.04 12.33 6.03
CA ALA A 175 -6.09 12.69 4.98
C ALA A 175 -4.64 12.60 5.48
N HIS A 176 -3.80 11.81 4.81
CA HIS A 176 -2.48 11.44 5.32
C HIS A 176 -1.50 12.62 5.40
N ALA A 177 -1.75 13.68 4.67
CA ALA A 177 -0.97 14.92 4.82
C ALA A 177 -1.10 15.55 6.22
N TYR A 178 -2.21 15.31 6.93
CA TYR A 178 -2.45 15.88 8.26
C TYR A 178 -3.42 15.00 9.06
N THR A 179 -2.90 14.05 9.82
CA THR A 179 -3.71 13.11 10.62
C THR A 179 -2.97 12.63 11.86
N ASP A 180 -3.73 12.26 12.90
CA ASP A 180 -3.19 11.51 14.04
C ASP A 180 -3.01 10.02 13.73
N ASP A 181 -3.67 9.50 12.71
CA ASP A 181 -3.67 8.07 12.41
C ASP A 181 -2.30 7.60 11.89
N THR A 182 -1.69 8.31 10.95
CA THR A 182 -0.32 8.06 10.49
C THR A 182 0.71 8.96 11.16
N GLN A 183 0.28 9.71 12.19
CA GLN A 183 1.14 10.56 13.02
C GLN A 183 1.79 11.73 12.25
N THR A 184 1.09 12.32 11.32
CA THR A 184 1.63 13.39 10.48
C THR A 184 1.46 14.80 11.06
N LYS A 185 0.99 14.94 12.30
CA LYS A 185 0.87 16.22 13.00
C LYS A 185 2.13 16.50 13.83
N TRP A 186 3.12 17.11 13.21
CA TRP A 186 4.40 17.49 13.80
C TRP A 186 4.63 19.00 13.73
N ASN A 187 5.58 19.56 14.52
CA ASN A 187 5.98 20.95 14.44
C ASN A 187 7.50 21.06 14.33
N GLY A 188 7.98 21.84 13.37
CA GLY A 188 9.40 22.01 13.06
C GLY A 188 9.64 22.24 11.58
N VAL A 189 10.85 21.96 11.12
CA VAL A 189 11.27 22.04 9.72
C VAL A 189 11.95 20.74 9.35
N LEU A 190 11.64 20.17 8.19
CA LEU A 190 12.32 19.01 7.64
C LEU A 190 13.12 19.41 6.39
N GLY A 191 14.20 18.67 6.14
CA GLY A 191 15.02 18.85 4.94
C GLY A 191 15.85 20.12 4.92
N ARG A 192 16.06 20.66 3.74
CA ARG A 192 16.92 21.84 3.54
C ARG A 192 16.37 23.07 4.23
N MET A 193 17.28 23.84 4.80
CA MET A 193 17.06 25.16 5.36
C MET A 193 18.17 26.06 4.88
N GLU A 194 17.89 26.92 3.92
CA GLU A 194 18.93 27.71 3.26
C GLU A 194 18.55 29.19 3.16
N LEU A 195 19.55 30.05 3.24
CA LEU A 195 19.47 31.46 2.92
C LEU A 195 20.39 31.73 1.74
N SER A 196 19.83 32.20 0.62
CA SER A 196 20.58 32.47 -0.60
C SER A 196 20.51 33.94 -1.02
N ALA A 197 21.58 34.45 -1.59
CA ALA A 197 21.59 35.81 -2.11
C ALA A 197 21.25 35.82 -3.59
N ARG A 198 20.24 36.62 -3.97
CA ARG A 198 19.86 36.79 -5.38
C ARG A 198 20.90 37.54 -6.16
N GLU A 199 21.21 37.09 -7.36
CA GLU A 199 22.02 37.82 -8.33
C GLU A 199 21.21 38.92 -9.03
N ALA A 200 21.89 39.78 -9.82
CA ALA A 200 21.21 40.83 -10.56
C ALA A 200 20.17 40.28 -11.56
N ALA A 201 20.47 39.15 -12.16
CA ALA A 201 19.54 38.40 -13.01
C ALA A 201 19.48 36.95 -12.52
N THR A 202 18.50 36.60 -11.69
CA THR A 202 18.32 35.29 -11.04
C THR A 202 17.35 34.42 -11.82
N ILE A 203 17.73 33.16 -12.08
CA ILE A 203 16.84 32.15 -12.64
C ILE A 203 15.96 31.61 -11.49
N THR A 204 14.66 31.84 -11.57
CA THR A 204 13.70 31.51 -10.50
C THR A 204 12.89 30.25 -10.78
N ASP A 205 12.85 29.78 -12.03
CA ASP A 205 12.13 28.57 -12.43
C ASP A 205 12.60 28.08 -13.79
N LEU A 206 12.72 26.75 -13.93
CA LEU A 206 13.04 26.06 -15.18
C LEU A 206 12.07 24.89 -15.35
N GLN A 207 11.21 24.95 -16.36
CA GLN A 207 10.30 23.88 -16.73
C GLN A 207 10.70 23.28 -18.08
N VAL A 208 10.75 21.96 -18.15
CA VAL A 208 11.17 21.20 -19.34
C VAL A 208 10.01 20.35 -19.82
N TYR A 209 9.58 20.55 -21.05
CA TYR A 209 8.48 19.82 -21.69
C TYR A 209 9.05 18.96 -22.83
N PRO A 210 9.27 17.66 -22.64
CA PRO A 210 9.75 16.74 -23.67
C PRO A 210 8.75 16.57 -24.81
N ASP A 211 9.24 16.51 -26.05
CA ASP A 211 8.51 16.08 -27.24
C ASP A 211 9.26 14.87 -27.81
N ILE A 212 8.70 13.67 -27.61
CA ILE A 212 9.34 12.43 -28.09
C ILE A 212 9.06 12.15 -29.57
N ALA A 213 7.97 12.68 -30.09
CA ALA A 213 7.62 12.51 -31.52
C ALA A 213 8.56 13.32 -32.43
N ARG A 214 8.98 14.46 -31.98
CA ARG A 214 10.03 15.29 -32.58
C ARG A 214 11.13 15.46 -31.54
N PRO A 215 12.19 14.64 -31.54
CA PRO A 215 13.17 14.69 -30.45
C PRO A 215 13.60 16.14 -30.12
N ALA A 216 12.95 16.72 -29.12
CA ALA A 216 13.14 18.10 -28.71
C ALA A 216 12.66 18.30 -27.26
N VAL A 217 13.08 19.37 -26.63
CA VAL A 217 12.51 19.84 -25.38
C VAL A 217 12.10 21.31 -25.51
N LYS A 218 10.88 21.63 -25.12
CA LYS A 218 10.48 23.02 -24.91
C LYS A 218 10.87 23.42 -23.49
N VAL A 219 11.67 24.45 -23.35
CA VAL A 219 12.12 25.02 -22.08
C VAL A 219 11.34 26.29 -21.79
N VAL A 220 10.77 26.38 -20.60
CA VAL A 220 10.18 27.61 -20.05
C VAL A 220 11.08 28.05 -18.90
N ALA A 221 11.78 29.16 -19.09
CA ALA A 221 12.64 29.77 -18.08
C ALA A 221 12.00 31.04 -17.51
N GLN A 222 12.00 31.16 -16.19
CA GLN A 222 11.65 32.40 -15.49
C GLN A 222 12.92 33.03 -14.93
N VAL A 223 13.18 34.29 -15.33
CA VAL A 223 14.36 35.04 -14.87
C VAL A 223 13.91 36.35 -14.24
N ALA A 224 14.26 36.55 -12.98
CA ALA A 224 14.02 37.80 -12.27
C ALA A 224 15.18 38.76 -12.51
N ASN A 225 14.85 39.97 -13.02
CA ASN A 225 15.75 41.12 -12.96
C ASN A 225 15.50 41.85 -11.64
N ASN A 226 16.43 41.74 -10.71
CA ASN A 226 16.36 42.30 -9.36
C ASN A 226 16.71 43.81 -9.33
N GLY A 227 17.10 44.36 -10.47
CA GLY A 227 17.38 45.81 -10.62
C GLY A 227 16.13 46.63 -10.97
N SER A 228 16.29 47.98 -10.97
CA SER A 228 15.22 48.92 -11.26
C SER A 228 15.12 49.34 -12.74
N ARG A 229 16.01 48.83 -13.60
CA ARG A 229 16.11 49.20 -15.04
C ARG A 229 16.17 47.94 -15.90
N ASP A 230 15.77 48.10 -17.17
CA ASP A 230 15.97 47.09 -18.19
C ASP A 230 17.45 46.71 -18.34
N VAL A 231 17.74 45.38 -18.37
CA VAL A 231 19.09 44.90 -18.60
C VAL A 231 19.10 43.92 -19.78
N SER A 232 20.22 43.90 -20.52
CA SER A 232 20.42 42.86 -21.55
C SER A 232 21.37 41.81 -21.03
N LYS A 233 20.95 40.56 -21.07
CA LYS A 233 21.75 39.40 -20.66
C LYS A 233 21.88 38.40 -21.81
N LYS A 234 22.89 37.55 -21.73
CA LYS A 234 23.01 36.36 -22.57
C LYS A 234 22.50 35.18 -21.74
N LEU A 235 21.37 34.61 -22.12
CA LEU A 235 20.90 33.36 -21.53
C LEU A 235 21.51 32.20 -22.32
N LYS A 236 22.28 31.40 -21.64
CA LYS A 236 22.90 30.17 -22.16
C LYS A 236 22.08 28.98 -21.63
N LEU A 237 21.78 28.07 -22.52
CA LEU A 237 21.09 26.82 -22.22
C LEU A 237 21.85 25.65 -22.85
N ALA A 238 21.93 24.53 -22.16
CA ALA A 238 22.42 23.28 -22.73
C ALA A 238 21.75 22.10 -22.02
N VAL A 239 21.55 21.01 -22.74
CA VAL A 239 21.14 19.75 -22.16
C VAL A 239 22.37 18.85 -22.00
N ILE A 240 22.49 18.23 -20.84
CA ILE A 240 23.54 17.27 -20.52
C ILE A 240 22.89 15.90 -20.50
N GLY A 241 23.38 14.98 -21.31
CA GLY A 241 22.91 13.61 -21.40
C GLY A 241 23.34 12.74 -20.21
N PRO A 242 22.79 11.54 -20.07
CA PRO A 242 23.14 10.59 -18.99
C PRO A 242 24.63 10.20 -18.95
N ASP A 243 25.31 10.32 -20.08
CA ASP A 243 26.74 10.04 -20.24
C ASP A 243 27.64 11.28 -20.07
N GLY A 244 27.07 12.43 -19.71
CA GLY A 244 27.76 13.71 -19.61
C GLY A 244 27.94 14.44 -20.94
N THR A 245 27.44 13.92 -22.04
CA THR A 245 27.50 14.59 -23.35
C THR A 245 26.65 15.84 -23.36
N VAL A 246 27.20 16.94 -23.83
CA VAL A 246 26.49 18.21 -24.01
C VAL A 246 25.80 18.22 -25.35
N VAL A 247 24.48 18.37 -25.31
CA VAL A 247 23.62 18.47 -26.49
C VAL A 247 22.90 19.83 -26.52
N ALA A 248 22.56 20.30 -27.71
CA ALA A 248 21.75 21.49 -27.94
C ALA A 248 22.25 22.77 -27.23
N PRO A 249 23.58 23.09 -27.19
CA PRO A 249 24.03 24.33 -26.59
C PRO A 249 23.47 25.51 -27.36
N THR A 250 22.83 26.43 -26.64
CA THR A 250 22.14 27.59 -27.20
C THR A 250 22.49 28.84 -26.41
N GLU A 251 22.78 29.94 -27.07
CA GLU A 251 22.96 31.25 -26.45
C GLU A 251 22.02 32.27 -27.12
N LYS A 252 21.22 32.94 -26.31
CA LYS A 252 20.30 34.00 -26.79
C LYS A 252 20.48 35.27 -25.98
N LYS A 253 20.56 36.40 -26.67
CA LYS A 253 20.51 37.71 -26.03
C LYS A 253 19.07 38.03 -25.68
N VAL A 254 18.80 38.24 -24.40
CA VAL A 254 17.47 38.55 -23.86
C VAL A 254 17.45 39.91 -23.19
N LYS A 255 16.34 40.62 -23.30
CA LYS A 255 16.10 41.86 -22.58
C LYS A 255 15.19 41.58 -21.39
N LEU A 256 15.69 41.78 -20.17
CA LEU A 256 14.98 41.56 -18.93
C LEU A 256 14.46 42.91 -18.38
N ARG A 257 13.16 43.03 -18.23
CA ARG A 257 12.51 44.14 -17.50
C ARG A 257 12.63 43.88 -15.98
N PRO A 258 12.58 44.94 -15.15
CA PRO A 258 12.52 44.73 -13.70
C PRO A 258 11.41 43.78 -13.30
N GLY A 259 11.70 42.88 -12.36
CA GLY A 259 10.82 41.80 -11.93
C GLY A 259 10.94 40.54 -12.79
N SER A 260 9.92 39.67 -12.77
CA SER A 260 9.92 38.38 -13.43
C SER A 260 9.74 38.47 -14.94
N ASN A 261 10.53 37.70 -15.69
CA ASN A 261 10.50 37.58 -17.14
C ASN A 261 10.39 36.11 -17.53
N ARG A 262 9.32 35.74 -18.24
CA ARG A 262 9.07 34.41 -18.77
C ARG A 262 9.56 34.30 -20.21
N MET A 263 10.33 33.27 -20.51
CA MET A 263 10.90 33.04 -21.84
C MET A 263 10.74 31.57 -22.24
N GLU A 264 10.58 31.34 -23.55
CA GLU A 264 10.42 29.98 -24.09
C GLU A 264 11.50 29.69 -25.14
N PHE A 265 12.00 28.46 -25.14
CA PHE A 265 13.01 27.99 -26.06
C PHE A 265 12.70 26.57 -26.49
N ASP A 266 12.90 26.27 -27.77
CA ASP A 266 12.88 24.91 -28.29
C ASP A 266 14.32 24.46 -28.50
N LEU A 267 14.74 23.39 -27.85
CA LEU A 267 16.07 22.79 -27.96
C LEU A 267 15.94 21.43 -28.65
N PRO A 268 16.54 21.24 -29.83
CA PRO A 268 16.52 19.96 -30.52
C PRO A 268 17.33 18.93 -29.75
N MET A 269 16.84 17.70 -29.69
CA MET A 269 17.52 16.56 -29.10
C MET A 269 18.05 15.63 -30.22
N PRO A 270 19.12 14.86 -30.00
CA PRO A 270 19.56 13.84 -30.93
C PRO A 270 18.48 12.82 -31.27
N ALA A 271 18.50 12.28 -32.47
CA ALA A 271 17.54 11.29 -32.92
C ALA A 271 17.60 9.96 -32.15
N ASP A 272 18.73 9.65 -31.53
CA ASP A 272 18.98 8.48 -30.69
C ASP A 272 18.81 8.76 -29.19
N THR A 273 18.13 9.85 -28.85
CA THR A 273 17.80 10.22 -27.46
C THR A 273 17.09 9.06 -26.75
N LYS A 274 17.63 8.63 -25.62
CA LYS A 274 17.05 7.57 -24.81
C LYS A 274 15.83 8.07 -24.09
N LEU A 275 14.74 7.32 -24.20
CA LEU A 275 13.48 7.62 -23.51
C LEU A 275 13.51 7.06 -22.09
N TRP A 276 12.87 7.78 -21.15
CA TRP A 276 12.73 7.32 -19.78
C TRP A 276 11.52 6.38 -19.63
N SER A 277 11.71 5.25 -18.94
CA SER A 277 10.66 4.30 -18.57
C SER A 277 11.12 3.40 -17.43
N GLU A 278 10.29 2.47 -16.95
CA GLU A 278 10.68 1.45 -15.97
C GLU A 278 11.87 0.55 -16.41
N PHE A 279 12.18 0.50 -17.72
CA PHE A 279 13.25 -0.32 -18.28
C PHE A 279 14.50 0.50 -18.65
N THR A 280 14.35 1.80 -18.81
CA THR A 280 15.43 2.71 -19.20
C THR A 280 15.26 4.01 -18.45
N THR A 281 16.06 4.22 -17.42
CA THR A 281 15.96 5.38 -16.52
C THR A 281 16.91 6.51 -16.94
N ALA A 282 16.95 6.82 -18.24
CA ALA A 282 17.80 7.88 -18.75
C ALA A 282 17.33 9.25 -18.28
N LEU A 283 18.15 9.92 -17.48
CA LEU A 283 17.89 11.27 -16.98
C LEU A 283 18.83 12.27 -17.67
N TYR A 284 18.29 13.41 -18.02
CA TYR A 284 18.98 14.54 -18.63
C TYR A 284 18.96 15.73 -17.66
N THR A 285 19.95 16.59 -17.77
CA THR A 285 19.99 17.84 -17.01
C THR A 285 19.96 19.02 -17.97
N LEU A 286 18.95 19.87 -17.88
CA LEU A 286 18.94 21.20 -18.48
C LEU A 286 19.79 22.11 -17.60
N SER A 287 20.88 22.64 -18.13
CA SER A 287 21.67 23.69 -17.47
C SER A 287 21.38 25.05 -18.11
N ALA A 288 21.13 26.04 -17.29
CA ALA A 288 20.84 27.41 -17.71
C ALA A 288 21.73 28.42 -16.98
N SER A 289 22.20 29.48 -17.69
CA SER A 289 22.98 30.55 -17.06
C SER A 289 22.69 31.92 -17.67
N THR A 290 22.52 32.92 -16.81
CA THR A 290 22.45 34.35 -17.18
C THR A 290 23.82 35.01 -17.23
N GLY A 291 24.87 34.29 -16.81
CA GLY A 291 26.21 34.82 -16.53
C GLY A 291 26.37 35.37 -15.11
N ASP A 292 25.30 35.88 -14.50
CA ASP A 292 25.26 36.26 -13.10
C ASP A 292 24.88 35.03 -12.23
N ASP A 293 23.94 34.25 -12.72
CA ASP A 293 23.34 33.11 -12.02
C ASP A 293 23.31 31.86 -12.91
N SER A 294 23.19 30.68 -12.29
CA SER A 294 23.01 29.42 -12.99
C SER A 294 22.04 28.51 -12.22
N ALA A 295 21.26 27.74 -12.96
CA ALA A 295 20.32 26.78 -12.43
C ALA A 295 20.26 25.53 -13.31
N ASP A 296 20.00 24.38 -12.69
CA ASP A 296 19.86 23.11 -13.36
C ASP A 296 18.47 22.52 -13.10
N ALA A 297 17.93 21.80 -14.09
CA ALA A 297 16.68 21.04 -13.95
C ALA A 297 16.87 19.63 -14.53
N THR A 298 16.65 18.60 -13.72
CA THR A 298 16.67 17.21 -14.14
C THR A 298 15.34 16.81 -14.76
N PHE A 299 15.34 16.05 -15.84
CA PHE A 299 14.15 15.56 -16.53
C PHE A 299 14.40 14.25 -17.26
N GLY A 300 13.33 13.56 -17.64
CA GLY A 300 13.38 12.39 -18.54
C GLY A 300 12.66 12.69 -19.86
N MET A 301 13.17 12.16 -20.96
CA MET A 301 12.45 12.18 -22.23
C MET A 301 11.35 11.13 -22.17
N ARG A 302 10.14 11.56 -21.84
CA ARG A 302 8.98 10.69 -21.59
C ARG A 302 7.70 11.37 -22.01
N GLU A 303 6.79 10.59 -22.60
CA GLU A 303 5.38 10.89 -22.77
C GLU A 303 4.55 9.86 -22.00
N ILE A 304 3.49 10.28 -21.33
CA ILE A 304 2.46 9.40 -20.79
C ILE A 304 1.10 9.84 -21.34
N ALA A 305 0.31 8.87 -21.77
CA ALA A 305 -0.98 9.14 -22.38
C ALA A 305 -2.00 8.06 -22.00
N SER A 306 -3.27 8.45 -22.01
CA SER A 306 -4.41 7.55 -21.97
C SER A 306 -4.92 7.32 -23.38
N GLU A 307 -4.87 6.10 -23.88
CA GLU A 307 -5.34 5.73 -25.22
C GLU A 307 -6.33 4.57 -25.12
N GLY A 308 -7.61 4.87 -25.37
CA GLY A 308 -8.68 3.91 -25.17
C GLY A 308 -8.71 3.43 -23.71
N LYS A 309 -8.54 2.12 -23.49
CA LYS A 309 -8.53 1.50 -22.17
C LYS A 309 -7.11 1.27 -21.61
N GLN A 310 -6.08 1.86 -22.20
CA GLN A 310 -4.70 1.61 -21.81
C GLN A 310 -3.97 2.90 -21.42
N ILE A 311 -3.12 2.80 -20.42
CA ILE A 311 -2.10 3.80 -20.12
C ILE A 311 -0.87 3.43 -20.93
N ASN A 312 -0.36 4.39 -21.71
CA ASN A 312 0.85 4.23 -22.51
C ASN A 312 1.97 5.12 -21.97
N VAL A 313 3.18 4.58 -21.95
CA VAL A 313 4.40 5.34 -21.73
C VAL A 313 5.26 5.23 -22.97
N ASN A 314 5.55 6.37 -23.61
CA ASN A 314 6.28 6.43 -24.88
C ASN A 314 5.61 5.59 -25.99
N GLY A 315 4.26 5.66 -26.08
CA GLY A 315 3.47 4.90 -27.04
C GLY A 315 3.38 3.39 -26.76
N ARG A 316 3.86 2.91 -25.60
CA ARG A 316 3.85 1.50 -25.23
C ARG A 316 2.90 1.26 -24.06
N PRO A 317 1.98 0.29 -24.12
CA PRO A 317 1.11 -0.08 -23.00
C PRO A 317 1.91 -0.46 -21.75
N VAL A 318 1.47 0.04 -20.60
CA VAL A 318 2.00 -0.33 -19.29
C VAL A 318 0.89 -0.86 -18.39
N PHE A 319 1.26 -1.79 -17.52
CA PHE A 319 0.37 -2.28 -16.46
C PHE A 319 0.95 -1.83 -15.12
N LEU A 320 0.22 -0.98 -14.41
CA LEU A 320 0.64 -0.44 -13.13
C LEU A 320 0.47 -1.49 -12.03
N ARG A 321 1.56 -2.08 -11.59
CA ARG A 321 1.62 -3.03 -10.48
C ARG A 321 1.93 -2.23 -9.23
N GLY A 322 0.90 -1.78 -8.54
CA GLY A 322 1.04 -0.73 -7.53
C GLY A 322 0.74 -1.13 -6.11
N THR A 323 1.26 -0.31 -5.20
CA THR A 323 0.89 -0.27 -3.79
C THR A 323 0.68 1.17 -3.34
N LEU A 324 -0.07 1.35 -2.24
CA LEU A 324 -0.20 2.64 -1.59
C LEU A 324 1.02 2.92 -0.72
N GLU A 325 1.37 4.20 -0.62
CA GLU A 325 2.22 4.79 0.41
C GLU A 325 1.36 5.77 1.22
N CYS A 326 1.20 5.48 2.51
CA CYS A 326 0.24 6.12 3.41
C CYS A 326 0.91 7.03 4.46
N CYS A 327 2.09 7.54 4.18
CA CYS A 327 2.89 8.40 5.09
C CYS A 327 3.21 7.70 6.42
N VAL A 328 3.63 6.44 6.38
CA VAL A 328 3.92 5.62 7.56
C VAL A 328 5.43 5.52 7.79
N PHE A 329 5.94 6.33 8.70
CA PHE A 329 7.37 6.38 9.07
C PHE A 329 7.53 6.13 10.57
N PRO A 330 7.54 4.86 11.04
CA PRO A 330 7.36 4.53 12.44
C PRO A 330 8.51 4.95 13.36
N LEU A 331 9.72 5.19 12.85
CA LEU A 331 10.85 5.67 13.64
C LEU A 331 10.75 7.17 13.93
N THR A 332 10.40 7.95 12.93
CA THR A 332 10.43 9.42 12.99
C THR A 332 9.05 10.05 13.14
N GLY A 333 8.00 9.39 12.62
CA GLY A 333 6.65 9.95 12.50
C GLY A 333 6.58 11.12 11.52
N VAL A 334 7.57 11.26 10.62
CA VAL A 334 7.63 12.31 9.59
C VAL A 334 8.21 11.74 8.30
N PRO A 335 7.83 12.27 7.12
CA PRO A 335 8.39 11.82 5.86
C PRO A 335 9.89 12.16 5.76
N PRO A 336 10.74 11.21 5.30
CA PRO A 336 12.16 11.45 5.11
C PRO A 336 12.40 12.41 3.93
N THR A 337 13.37 13.31 4.11
CA THR A 337 13.82 14.26 3.09
C THR A 337 15.18 13.87 2.50
N ASP A 338 15.80 12.82 3.04
CA ASP A 338 16.94 12.12 2.43
C ASP A 338 16.47 10.96 1.54
N GLU A 339 17.38 10.40 0.74
CA GLU A 339 17.06 9.36 -0.23
C GLU A 339 17.13 7.94 0.33
N ASP A 340 17.84 7.70 1.44
CA ASP A 340 18.16 6.37 1.95
C ASP A 340 16.89 5.53 2.28
N GLN A 341 15.93 6.14 2.96
CA GLN A 341 14.67 5.47 3.28
C GLN A 341 13.85 5.20 2.02
N TRP A 342 13.80 6.15 1.08
CA TRP A 342 13.11 5.97 -0.18
C TRP A 342 13.75 4.90 -1.05
N GLU A 343 15.09 4.80 -1.07
CA GLU A 343 15.79 3.70 -1.75
C GLU A 343 15.41 2.34 -1.17
N LYS A 344 15.28 2.23 0.17
CA LYS A 344 14.78 1.02 0.80
C LYS A 344 13.37 0.67 0.34
N GLU A 345 12.44 1.63 0.37
CA GLU A 345 11.04 1.42 -0.01
C GLU A 345 10.87 1.01 -1.47
N PHE A 346 11.48 1.78 -2.37
CA PHE A 346 11.41 1.48 -3.80
C PHE A 346 12.14 0.18 -4.17
N THR A 347 13.27 -0.12 -3.52
CA THR A 347 13.97 -1.39 -3.73
C THR A 347 13.12 -2.57 -3.28
N THR A 348 12.55 -2.49 -2.07
CA THR A 348 11.63 -3.51 -1.59
C THR A 348 10.44 -3.66 -2.53
N ALA A 349 9.77 -2.57 -2.90
CA ALA A 349 8.64 -2.62 -3.82
C ALA A 349 9.01 -3.30 -5.15
N ARG A 350 10.19 -3.01 -5.70
CA ARG A 350 10.70 -3.64 -6.93
C ARG A 350 10.96 -5.13 -6.78
N GLU A 351 11.55 -5.56 -5.67
CA GLU A 351 11.77 -6.99 -5.38
C GLU A 351 10.45 -7.77 -5.35
N TRP A 352 9.35 -7.11 -4.95
CA TRP A 352 8.01 -7.65 -5.00
C TRP A 352 7.31 -7.47 -6.35
N GLY A 353 8.03 -6.99 -7.38
CA GLY A 353 7.54 -6.84 -8.75
C GLY A 353 6.70 -5.58 -9.00
N MET A 354 6.67 -4.63 -8.07
CA MET A 354 5.96 -3.36 -8.25
C MET A 354 6.72 -2.41 -9.19
N ASN A 355 5.98 -1.56 -9.88
CA ASN A 355 6.48 -0.46 -10.70
C ASN A 355 5.73 0.85 -10.46
N HIS A 356 4.81 0.87 -9.50
CA HIS A 356 3.92 1.99 -9.25
C HIS A 356 3.69 2.19 -7.75
N LEU A 357 3.79 3.46 -7.27
CA LEU A 357 3.35 3.86 -5.93
C LEU A 357 2.31 4.97 -6.03
N ARG A 358 1.25 4.85 -5.24
CA ARG A 358 0.25 5.89 -5.02
C ARG A 358 0.43 6.52 -3.65
N PHE A 359 0.70 7.82 -3.60
CA PHE A 359 0.76 8.61 -2.38
C PHE A 359 -0.66 9.03 -1.99
N HIS A 360 -1.20 8.32 -1.01
CA HIS A 360 -2.61 8.40 -0.62
C HIS A 360 -2.89 9.68 0.17
N SER A 361 -3.62 10.63 -0.45
CA SER A 361 -4.00 11.95 0.10
C SER A 361 -2.81 12.79 0.64
N TRP A 362 -1.64 12.68 0.01
CA TRP A 362 -0.48 13.51 0.29
C TRP A 362 0.53 13.53 -0.87
N CYS A 363 1.47 14.47 -0.82
CA CYS A 363 2.58 14.57 -1.76
C CYS A 363 3.91 14.40 -1.01
N PRO A 364 4.80 13.49 -1.45
CA PRO A 364 6.08 13.23 -0.79
C PRO A 364 7.09 14.37 -1.00
N PRO A 365 8.20 14.40 -0.23
CA PRO A 365 9.36 15.26 -0.50
C PRO A 365 10.05 14.93 -1.82
N GLU A 366 10.84 15.86 -2.34
CA GLU A 366 11.58 15.72 -3.59
C GLU A 366 12.47 14.46 -3.64
N ALA A 367 13.01 14.04 -2.51
CA ALA A 367 13.83 12.82 -2.40
C ALA A 367 13.13 11.57 -2.94
N ALA A 368 11.83 11.43 -2.70
CA ALA A 368 11.04 10.31 -3.25
C ALA A 368 11.01 10.33 -4.78
N PHE A 369 10.80 11.51 -5.38
CA PHE A 369 10.79 11.66 -6.84
C PHE A 369 12.16 11.36 -7.44
N ARG A 370 13.25 11.86 -6.83
CA ARG A 370 14.61 11.60 -7.32
C ARG A 370 14.95 10.10 -7.32
N VAL A 371 14.57 9.38 -6.27
CA VAL A 371 14.76 7.93 -6.21
C VAL A 371 13.88 7.23 -7.25
N ALA A 372 12.61 7.60 -7.37
CA ALA A 372 11.70 7.03 -8.35
C ALA A 372 12.16 7.27 -9.80
N ASP A 373 12.71 8.44 -10.10
CA ASP A 373 13.28 8.78 -11.41
C ASP A 373 14.43 7.84 -11.79
N ARG A 374 15.37 7.60 -10.85
CA ARG A 374 16.50 6.71 -11.07
C ARG A 374 16.08 5.24 -11.14
N MET A 375 15.03 4.88 -10.46
CA MET A 375 14.55 3.50 -10.42
C MET A 375 13.44 3.20 -11.44
N GLY A 376 12.86 4.18 -12.13
CA GLY A 376 11.83 3.98 -13.14
C GLY A 376 10.48 3.58 -12.55
N PHE A 377 10.05 4.21 -11.46
CA PHE A 377 8.72 4.04 -10.92
C PHE A 377 7.75 5.08 -11.47
N TYR A 378 6.51 4.66 -11.69
CA TYR A 378 5.40 5.53 -12.08
C TYR A 378 4.65 5.94 -10.82
N LEU A 379 4.68 7.22 -10.47
CA LEU A 379 4.06 7.74 -9.25
C LEU A 379 2.70 8.35 -9.53
N GLN A 380 1.76 8.08 -8.64
CA GLN A 380 0.53 8.83 -8.51
C GLN A 380 0.58 9.66 -7.23
N VAL A 381 0.39 10.97 -7.38
CA VAL A 381 0.29 11.90 -6.25
C VAL A 381 -1.16 12.36 -6.12
N GLU A 382 -1.64 12.42 -4.90
CA GLU A 382 -2.92 13.03 -4.56
C GLU A 382 -2.70 14.39 -3.90
N LEU A 383 -3.56 15.36 -4.20
CA LEU A 383 -3.62 16.54 -3.37
C LEU A 383 -3.94 16.14 -1.93
N PRO A 384 -3.56 16.94 -0.94
CA PRO A 384 -3.76 16.63 0.47
C PRO A 384 -5.25 16.69 0.86
N PHE A 385 -6.06 15.80 0.27
CA PHE A 385 -7.50 15.85 0.40
C PHE A 385 -8.17 14.47 0.42
N TRP A 386 -8.99 14.24 1.45
CA TRP A 386 -9.85 13.07 1.58
C TRP A 386 -11.13 13.49 2.32
N SER A 387 -12.17 13.84 1.59
CA SER A 387 -13.40 14.37 2.17
C SER A 387 -14.63 13.65 1.65
N GLU A 388 -15.50 13.25 2.57
CA GLU A 388 -16.83 12.72 2.28
C GLU A 388 -17.87 13.83 2.02
N SER A 389 -17.50 15.11 2.15
CA SER A 389 -18.44 16.22 2.03
C SER A 389 -17.75 17.50 1.57
N LEU A 390 -17.25 17.52 0.31
CA LEU A 390 -16.76 18.75 -0.27
C LEU A 390 -17.93 19.73 -0.42
N ASP A 391 -17.99 20.73 0.46
CA ASP A 391 -19.03 21.74 0.42
C ASP A 391 -18.87 22.61 -0.84
N PRO A 392 -19.91 22.74 -1.71
CA PRO A 392 -19.87 23.61 -2.85
C PRO A 392 -19.56 25.08 -2.52
N GLU A 393 -19.92 25.52 -1.32
CA GLU A 393 -19.69 26.91 -0.86
C GLU A 393 -18.33 27.11 -0.15
N ASP A 394 -17.57 26.04 0.16
CA ASP A 394 -16.26 26.14 0.80
C ASP A 394 -15.19 26.57 -0.21
N THR A 395 -15.12 27.89 -0.43
CA THR A 395 -14.15 28.50 -1.34
C THR A 395 -12.73 28.44 -0.78
N ASP A 396 -12.54 28.39 0.54
CA ASP A 396 -11.22 28.47 1.15
C ASP A 396 -10.46 27.15 0.96
N VAL A 397 -11.09 26.00 1.20
CA VAL A 397 -10.47 24.68 0.93
C VAL A 397 -10.20 24.51 -0.56
N LYS A 398 -11.10 24.96 -1.44
CA LYS A 398 -10.94 24.90 -2.90
C LYS A 398 -9.75 25.74 -3.38
N ASN A 399 -9.61 26.95 -2.87
CA ASN A 399 -8.49 27.84 -3.19
C ASN A 399 -7.16 27.26 -2.66
N PHE A 400 -7.17 26.67 -1.47
CA PHE A 400 -6.01 25.97 -0.93
C PHE A 400 -5.58 24.82 -1.84
N LEU A 401 -6.51 23.93 -2.20
CA LEU A 401 -6.22 22.78 -3.07
C LEU A 401 -5.73 23.21 -4.46
N ARG A 402 -6.32 24.28 -5.03
CA ARG A 402 -5.84 24.85 -6.28
C ARG A 402 -4.40 25.34 -6.17
N SER A 403 -4.09 26.07 -5.11
CA SER A 403 -2.73 26.55 -4.84
C SER A 403 -1.73 25.41 -4.62
N GLU A 404 -2.14 24.33 -3.91
CA GLU A 404 -1.29 23.16 -3.75
C GLU A 404 -1.02 22.45 -5.08
N SER A 405 -2.03 22.34 -5.95
CA SER A 405 -1.84 21.75 -7.29
C SER A 405 -0.86 22.56 -8.15
N GLU A 406 -0.96 23.89 -8.15
CA GLU A 406 -0.01 24.78 -8.84
C GLU A 406 1.42 24.61 -8.33
N ARG A 407 1.57 24.51 -7.01
CA ARG A 407 2.88 24.32 -6.36
C ARG A 407 3.49 22.98 -6.69
N ILE A 408 2.73 21.88 -6.57
CA ILE A 408 3.18 20.52 -6.89
C ILE A 408 3.66 20.44 -8.34
N LEU A 409 2.86 20.92 -9.28
CA LEU A 409 3.18 20.85 -10.70
C LEU A 409 4.40 21.72 -11.05
N ARG A 410 4.57 22.88 -10.42
CA ARG A 410 5.75 23.72 -10.60
C ARG A 410 7.01 23.11 -9.98
N GLU A 411 6.91 22.57 -8.75
CA GLU A 411 8.06 22.08 -8.00
C GLU A 411 8.53 20.72 -8.53
N TYR A 412 7.59 19.81 -8.83
CA TYR A 412 7.90 18.43 -9.15
C TYR A 412 7.56 18.01 -10.58
N GLY A 413 6.99 18.91 -11.40
CA GLY A 413 6.55 18.56 -12.76
C GLY A 413 7.65 18.15 -13.73
N ASN A 414 8.93 18.44 -13.45
CA ASN A 414 10.06 17.98 -14.27
C ASN A 414 10.43 16.52 -14.01
N HIS A 415 10.02 15.94 -12.87
CA HIS A 415 10.32 14.55 -12.54
C HIS A 415 9.57 13.59 -13.47
N PRO A 416 10.27 12.75 -14.26
CA PRO A 416 9.58 11.83 -15.16
C PRO A 416 8.78 10.75 -14.44
N SER A 417 9.09 10.48 -13.18
CA SER A 417 8.32 9.56 -12.32
C SER A 417 6.96 10.11 -11.90
N LEU A 418 6.76 11.42 -11.82
CA LEU A 418 5.45 12.00 -11.58
C LEU A 418 4.57 11.77 -12.82
N CYS A 419 3.69 10.79 -12.77
CA CYS A 419 2.92 10.33 -13.92
C CYS A 419 1.43 10.63 -13.80
N LEU A 420 0.85 10.41 -12.62
CA LEU A 420 -0.58 10.51 -12.38
C LEU A 420 -0.86 11.48 -11.22
N LEU A 421 -1.92 12.29 -11.36
CA LEU A 421 -2.40 13.16 -10.29
C LEU A 421 -3.93 13.04 -10.14
N THR A 422 -4.39 13.03 -8.89
CA THR A 422 -5.80 13.13 -8.55
C THR A 422 -6.04 14.23 -7.52
N VAL A 423 -7.27 14.77 -7.46
CA VAL A 423 -7.60 15.82 -6.49
C VAL A 423 -7.61 15.27 -5.05
N GLY A 424 -7.75 13.95 -4.90
CA GLY A 424 -7.66 13.29 -3.60
C GLY A 424 -8.28 11.90 -3.60
N ASN A 425 -8.52 11.36 -2.39
CA ASN A 425 -9.08 10.04 -2.19
C ASN A 425 -10.56 10.10 -1.81
N GLU A 426 -11.38 9.20 -2.38
CA GLU A 426 -12.77 8.92 -2.00
C GLU A 426 -13.64 10.16 -1.79
N ILE A 427 -13.42 11.18 -2.64
CA ILE A 427 -14.11 12.46 -2.52
C ILE A 427 -15.58 12.29 -2.87
N ARG A 428 -16.46 12.89 -2.05
CA ARG A 428 -17.90 12.98 -2.31
C ARG A 428 -18.31 14.43 -2.53
N HIS A 429 -19.36 14.60 -3.29
CA HIS A 429 -19.98 15.87 -3.63
C HIS A 429 -19.12 16.77 -4.54
N ASP A 430 -19.75 17.82 -5.04
CA ASP A 430 -19.22 18.83 -5.94
C ASP A 430 -18.34 18.32 -7.11
N PHE A 431 -18.83 17.29 -7.80
CA PHE A 431 -18.15 16.76 -8.99
C PHE A 431 -18.03 17.80 -10.11
N LYS A 432 -18.84 18.86 -10.10
CA LYS A 432 -18.67 19.96 -11.02
C LYS A 432 -17.33 20.67 -10.78
N TRP A 433 -17.03 21.03 -9.53
CA TRP A 433 -15.77 21.65 -9.20
C TRP A 433 -14.59 20.68 -9.38
N LEU A 434 -14.75 19.39 -9.06
CA LEU A 434 -13.71 18.39 -9.28
C LEU A 434 -13.31 18.29 -10.75
N ASN A 435 -14.27 18.29 -11.69
CA ASN A 435 -14.00 18.33 -13.12
C ASN A 435 -13.31 19.65 -13.52
N GLU A 436 -13.78 20.80 -13.03
CA GLU A 436 -13.15 22.11 -13.27
C GLU A 436 -11.70 22.15 -12.77
N GLN A 437 -11.43 21.60 -11.59
CA GLN A 437 -10.08 21.51 -11.01
C GLN A 437 -9.17 20.56 -11.80
N THR A 438 -9.69 19.43 -12.25
CA THR A 438 -8.95 18.48 -13.10
C THR A 438 -8.60 19.11 -14.44
N ALA A 439 -9.55 19.77 -15.11
CA ALA A 439 -9.30 20.52 -16.34
C ALA A 439 -8.25 21.63 -16.13
N TYR A 440 -8.31 22.31 -14.98
CA TYR A 440 -7.34 23.32 -14.61
C TYR A 440 -5.92 22.74 -14.49
N MET A 441 -5.73 21.65 -13.78
CA MET A 441 -4.42 20.96 -13.64
C MET A 441 -3.86 20.54 -15.00
N LYS A 442 -4.70 19.98 -15.88
CA LYS A 442 -4.32 19.66 -17.27
C LYS A 442 -3.83 20.87 -18.06
N SER A 443 -4.49 22.01 -17.87
CA SER A 443 -4.12 23.25 -18.55
C SER A 443 -2.80 23.85 -18.06
N LEU A 444 -2.44 23.59 -16.79
CA LEU A 444 -1.18 24.01 -16.21
C LEU A 444 -0.01 23.17 -16.68
N ASP A 445 -0.20 21.86 -16.70
CA ASP A 445 0.87 20.91 -17.04
C ASP A 445 0.36 19.70 -17.80
N PRO A 446 0.58 19.64 -19.11
CA PRO A 446 0.16 18.52 -19.95
C PRO A 446 1.11 17.31 -19.92
N ARG A 447 2.16 17.31 -19.09
CA ARG A 447 3.14 16.23 -19.01
C ARG A 447 2.63 14.98 -18.26
N HIS A 448 1.49 15.06 -17.59
CA HIS A 448 0.92 14.05 -16.73
C HIS A 448 -0.49 13.68 -17.16
N ILE A 449 -1.06 12.62 -16.59
CA ILE A 449 -2.47 12.27 -16.74
C ILE A 449 -3.21 12.46 -15.41
N TYR A 450 -4.50 12.76 -15.48
CA TYR A 450 -5.27 13.27 -14.35
C TYR A 450 -6.60 12.58 -14.17
N ALA A 451 -7.06 12.49 -12.91
CA ALA A 451 -8.44 12.12 -12.60
C ALA A 451 -8.98 12.92 -11.42
N THR A 452 -10.31 12.99 -11.33
CA THR A 452 -11.02 13.78 -10.33
C THR A 452 -10.78 13.24 -8.92
N THR A 453 -10.80 11.93 -8.73
CA THR A 453 -10.61 11.28 -7.44
C THR A 453 -10.13 9.83 -7.61
N SER A 454 -9.42 9.34 -6.62
CA SER A 454 -9.17 7.89 -6.50
C SER A 454 -10.37 7.27 -5.80
N PHE A 455 -11.32 6.77 -6.59
CA PHE A 455 -12.59 6.23 -6.17
C PHE A 455 -13.54 7.25 -5.51
N THR A 456 -14.82 6.89 -5.39
CA THR A 456 -15.82 7.57 -4.58
C THR A 456 -16.98 6.64 -4.25
N PHE A 457 -17.61 6.87 -3.09
CA PHE A 457 -18.87 6.25 -2.69
C PHE A 457 -20.10 7.06 -3.10
N GLU A 458 -19.92 8.16 -3.82
CA GLU A 458 -21.04 8.99 -4.30
C GLU A 458 -21.86 8.22 -5.35
N PRO A 459 -23.17 8.07 -5.19
CA PRO A 459 -24.01 7.39 -6.17
C PRO A 459 -23.88 8.02 -7.55
N ASP A 460 -23.84 7.19 -8.60
CA ASP A 460 -23.68 7.56 -10.02
C ASP A 460 -22.30 8.11 -10.43
N HIS A 461 -21.40 8.39 -9.46
CA HIS A 461 -20.00 8.70 -9.67
C HIS A 461 -19.10 7.50 -9.31
N GLY A 462 -17.84 7.50 -9.72
CA GLY A 462 -16.90 6.41 -9.42
C GLY A 462 -17.20 5.05 -10.08
N VAL A 463 -18.36 4.85 -10.66
CA VAL A 463 -18.76 3.65 -11.43
C VAL A 463 -18.39 3.75 -12.90
N ARG A 464 -18.02 4.94 -13.33
CA ARG A 464 -17.54 5.29 -14.68
C ARG A 464 -16.61 6.50 -14.58
N PRO A 465 -15.75 6.75 -15.58
CA PRO A 465 -14.91 7.94 -15.60
C PRO A 465 -15.76 9.23 -15.65
N GLU A 466 -15.30 10.25 -14.95
CA GLU A 466 -15.81 11.61 -15.09
C GLU A 466 -15.36 12.23 -16.44
N PRO A 467 -16.01 13.29 -16.92
CA PRO A 467 -15.67 13.91 -18.21
C PRO A 467 -14.21 14.30 -18.37
N GLU A 468 -13.58 14.74 -17.30
CA GLU A 468 -12.18 15.19 -17.30
C GLU A 468 -11.18 14.12 -16.88
N ASP A 469 -11.63 12.91 -16.55
CA ASP A 469 -10.73 11.81 -16.17
C ASP A 469 -9.98 11.27 -17.40
N ASP A 470 -8.67 11.11 -17.27
CA ASP A 470 -7.85 10.37 -18.22
C ASP A 470 -7.82 8.88 -17.85
N PHE A 471 -8.08 8.51 -16.60
CA PHE A 471 -8.15 7.15 -16.08
C PHE A 471 -9.17 7.06 -14.95
N LEU A 472 -9.66 5.85 -14.67
CA LEU A 472 -10.59 5.55 -13.59
C LEU A 472 -9.91 4.70 -12.53
N VAL A 473 -9.96 5.12 -11.27
CA VAL A 473 -9.55 4.31 -10.10
C VAL A 473 -10.82 3.90 -9.35
N THR A 474 -11.15 2.59 -9.31
CA THR A 474 -12.43 2.15 -8.72
C THR A 474 -12.38 0.75 -8.12
N GLN A 475 -13.34 0.44 -7.24
CA GLN A 475 -13.58 -0.87 -6.63
C GLN A 475 -14.67 -1.67 -7.36
N TRP A 476 -15.59 -0.98 -8.04
CA TRP A 476 -16.65 -1.55 -8.87
C TRP A 476 -17.08 -0.57 -9.94
N THR A 477 -17.65 -1.11 -10.99
CA THR A 477 -18.31 -0.34 -12.05
C THR A 477 -19.82 -0.54 -11.94
N ALA A 478 -20.57 0.09 -12.83
CA ALA A 478 -22.01 -0.14 -12.95
C ALA A 478 -22.37 -1.62 -13.24
N ASP A 479 -21.42 -2.38 -13.82
CA ASP A 479 -21.61 -3.77 -14.26
C ASP A 479 -21.06 -4.82 -13.27
N GLY A 480 -20.42 -4.41 -12.18
CA GLY A 480 -19.96 -5.32 -11.13
C GLY A 480 -18.64 -4.95 -10.46
N TRP A 481 -18.25 -5.84 -9.57
CA TRP A 481 -16.98 -5.73 -8.83
C TRP A 481 -15.77 -5.90 -9.73
N VAL A 482 -14.70 -5.17 -9.42
CA VAL A 482 -13.39 -5.29 -10.07
C VAL A 482 -12.30 -5.70 -9.11
N ARG A 483 -12.64 -6.20 -7.92
CA ARG A 483 -11.68 -6.72 -6.94
C ARG A 483 -12.23 -7.91 -6.14
N GLY A 484 -11.33 -8.70 -5.53
CA GLY A 484 -11.62 -9.97 -4.85
C GLY A 484 -12.54 -9.88 -3.65
N GLN A 485 -12.56 -8.75 -2.93
CA GLN A 485 -13.44 -8.51 -1.79
C GLN A 485 -14.93 -8.70 -2.11
N GLY A 486 -15.34 -8.41 -3.33
CA GLY A 486 -16.73 -8.58 -3.76
C GLY A 486 -17.07 -9.99 -4.27
N VAL A 487 -16.10 -10.88 -4.46
CA VAL A 487 -16.34 -12.14 -5.18
C VAL A 487 -15.84 -13.41 -4.48
N PHE A 488 -14.69 -13.41 -3.78
CA PHE A 488 -14.07 -14.65 -3.32
C PHE A 488 -14.84 -15.41 -2.23
N ASP A 489 -15.65 -14.73 -1.43
CA ASP A 489 -16.54 -15.41 -0.49
C ASP A 489 -17.89 -15.77 -1.12
N ALA A 490 -18.34 -15.01 -2.11
CA ALA A 490 -19.65 -15.19 -2.76
C ALA A 490 -19.67 -16.36 -3.74
N GLU A 491 -18.55 -16.62 -4.43
CA GLU A 491 -18.43 -17.61 -5.49
C GLU A 491 -17.42 -18.71 -5.14
N PRO A 492 -17.69 -19.98 -5.51
CA PRO A 492 -16.68 -21.04 -5.38
C PRO A 492 -15.40 -20.72 -6.15
N PRO A 493 -14.23 -21.21 -5.68
CA PRO A 493 -12.97 -20.98 -6.36
C PRO A 493 -12.99 -21.44 -7.82
N ALA A 494 -12.66 -20.50 -8.71
CA ALA A 494 -12.52 -20.74 -10.13
C ALA A 494 -11.45 -19.78 -10.68
N PHE A 495 -10.49 -20.31 -11.42
CA PHE A 495 -9.30 -19.60 -11.89
C PHE A 495 -9.39 -19.22 -13.35
N ASP A 496 -10.50 -19.50 -13.99
CA ASP A 496 -10.87 -19.10 -15.36
C ASP A 496 -11.69 -17.80 -15.40
N ARG A 497 -11.82 -17.13 -14.27
CA ARG A 497 -12.59 -15.88 -14.10
C ARG A 497 -11.72 -14.64 -14.29
N ASN A 498 -12.35 -13.57 -14.74
CA ASN A 498 -11.79 -12.23 -14.82
C ASN A 498 -12.90 -11.19 -14.61
N TYR A 499 -12.55 -9.91 -14.72
CA TYR A 499 -13.49 -8.80 -14.53
C TYR A 499 -14.02 -8.20 -15.86
N ALA A 500 -13.91 -8.91 -17.00
CA ALA A 500 -14.30 -8.36 -18.30
C ALA A 500 -15.77 -7.90 -18.36
N LYS A 501 -16.66 -8.56 -17.60
CA LYS A 501 -18.07 -8.15 -17.49
C LYS A 501 -18.19 -6.74 -16.89
N ALA A 502 -17.42 -6.43 -15.87
CA ALA A 502 -17.42 -5.10 -15.23
C ALA A 502 -16.81 -4.02 -16.14
N MET A 503 -16.07 -4.39 -17.19
CA MET A 503 -15.39 -3.47 -18.11
C MET A 503 -16.21 -3.07 -19.34
N VAL A 504 -17.45 -3.56 -19.49
CA VAL A 504 -18.24 -3.40 -20.72
C VAL A 504 -18.49 -1.92 -21.05
N HIS A 505 -18.84 -1.12 -20.07
CA HIS A 505 -19.15 0.30 -20.22
C HIS A 505 -18.04 1.25 -19.73
N VAL A 506 -16.83 0.74 -19.49
CA VAL A 506 -15.66 1.57 -19.19
C VAL A 506 -14.85 1.79 -20.45
N ASP A 507 -14.65 3.03 -20.84
CA ASP A 507 -13.96 3.44 -22.07
C ASP A 507 -12.59 4.09 -21.85
N LYS A 508 -12.19 4.22 -20.58
CA LYS A 508 -10.89 4.74 -20.14
C LYS A 508 -10.06 3.65 -19.46
N PRO A 509 -8.75 3.85 -19.28
CA PRO A 509 -7.92 2.96 -18.46
C PRO A 509 -8.51 2.80 -17.07
N LEU A 510 -8.63 1.56 -16.58
CA LEU A 510 -9.07 1.28 -15.22
C LEU A 510 -7.90 0.78 -14.38
N ILE A 511 -7.73 1.38 -13.20
CA ILE A 511 -6.84 0.94 -12.14
C ILE A 511 -7.70 0.47 -10.97
N GLN A 512 -7.48 -0.75 -10.51
CA GLN A 512 -8.20 -1.31 -9.36
C GLN A 512 -7.81 -0.57 -8.08
N HIS A 513 -8.81 0.03 -7.42
CA HIS A 513 -8.61 0.80 -6.19
C HIS A 513 -8.45 -0.11 -4.99
N GLU A 514 -7.37 0.08 -4.22
CA GLU A 514 -7.14 -0.52 -2.90
C GLU A 514 -7.42 -2.03 -2.87
N SER A 515 -6.77 -2.75 -3.78
CA SER A 515 -6.91 -4.19 -3.91
C SER A 515 -6.45 -4.90 -2.64
N GLY A 516 -7.03 -6.06 -2.37
CA GLY A 516 -6.67 -6.90 -1.26
C GLY A 516 -7.37 -6.48 0.03
N GLN A 517 -6.73 -5.72 0.90
CA GLN A 517 -7.25 -5.35 2.22
C GLN A 517 -7.57 -6.59 3.10
N TYR A 518 -6.79 -7.66 2.93
CA TYR A 518 -6.93 -8.91 3.69
C TYR A 518 -6.15 -8.80 4.99
N ALA A 519 -6.85 -8.67 6.13
CA ALA A 519 -6.21 -8.48 7.42
C ALA A 519 -5.32 -9.65 7.83
N VAL A 520 -4.11 -9.35 8.28
CA VAL A 520 -3.11 -10.27 8.82
C VAL A 520 -2.99 -10.04 10.32
N TYR A 521 -2.80 -11.11 11.08
CA TYR A 521 -2.63 -10.99 12.53
C TYR A 521 -1.30 -10.31 12.88
N PRO A 522 -1.27 -9.41 13.89
CA PRO A 522 -0.08 -8.63 14.25
C PRO A 522 1.14 -9.48 14.57
N ARG A 523 2.29 -9.14 14.02
CA ARG A 523 3.58 -9.74 14.36
C ARG A 523 4.14 -9.11 15.63
N MET A 524 4.12 -9.83 16.76
CA MET A 524 4.48 -9.28 18.07
C MET A 524 5.95 -8.82 18.15
N ALA A 525 6.86 -9.44 17.40
CA ALA A 525 8.28 -9.05 17.37
C ALA A 525 8.52 -7.67 16.76
N GLU A 526 7.59 -7.14 15.95
CA GLU A 526 7.70 -5.80 15.37
C GLU A 526 7.77 -4.69 16.41
N THR A 527 7.19 -4.91 17.61
CA THR A 527 7.21 -3.92 18.70
C THR A 527 8.61 -3.46 19.09
N GLU A 528 9.63 -4.31 18.90
CA GLU A 528 11.02 -4.02 19.25
C GLU A 528 11.69 -3.04 18.28
N LYS A 529 11.14 -2.86 17.08
CA LYS A 529 11.64 -1.93 16.07
C LYS A 529 11.28 -0.48 16.35
N TYR A 530 10.26 -0.21 17.17
CA TYR A 530 9.77 1.14 17.47
C TYR A 530 10.67 1.85 18.49
N THR A 531 11.87 2.20 18.08
CA THR A 531 12.91 2.81 18.96
C THR A 531 12.91 4.33 18.93
N GLY A 532 12.14 4.96 18.03
CA GLY A 532 12.12 6.41 17.80
C GLY A 532 10.95 7.14 18.49
N THR A 533 10.36 8.11 17.77
CA THR A 533 9.31 9.01 18.26
C THR A 533 7.97 8.35 18.53
N LEU A 534 7.66 7.24 17.85
CA LEU A 534 6.39 6.53 18.01
C LEU A 534 6.51 5.37 19.00
N ASP A 535 5.42 5.12 19.73
CA ASP A 535 5.23 3.98 20.61
C ASP A 535 4.07 3.11 20.11
N PRO A 536 4.28 1.81 19.84
CA PRO A 536 3.26 0.91 19.34
C PRO A 536 2.35 0.40 20.49
N LEU A 537 1.64 1.31 21.16
CA LEU A 537 0.72 0.94 22.27
C LEU A 537 -0.36 -0.02 21.81
N ASN A 538 -0.81 0.05 20.56
CA ASN A 538 -1.74 -0.89 19.96
C ASN A 538 -1.20 -2.33 19.97
N PHE A 539 0.01 -2.58 19.47
CA PHE A 539 0.65 -3.90 19.50
C PHE A 539 0.89 -4.39 20.94
N LYS A 540 1.38 -3.51 21.81
CA LYS A 540 1.62 -3.82 23.23
C LYS A 540 0.32 -4.21 23.94
N ALA A 541 -0.79 -3.56 23.61
CA ALA A 541 -2.12 -3.87 24.18
C ALA A 541 -2.61 -5.25 23.71
N ILE A 542 -2.44 -5.58 22.43
CA ILE A 542 -2.79 -6.88 21.85
C ILE A 542 -1.94 -7.98 22.51
N ARG A 543 -0.62 -7.79 22.61
CA ARG A 543 0.28 -8.73 23.26
C ARG A 543 -0.14 -9.03 24.70
N ARG A 544 -0.42 -7.97 25.48
CA ARG A 544 -0.84 -8.10 26.88
C ARG A 544 -2.17 -8.86 27.01
N ASP A 545 -3.09 -8.68 26.07
CA ASP A 545 -4.37 -9.41 26.07
C ASP A 545 -4.15 -10.90 25.75
N LEU A 546 -3.30 -11.21 24.79
CA LEU A 546 -2.90 -12.60 24.50
C LEU A 546 -2.21 -13.27 25.69
N GLU A 547 -1.33 -12.56 26.40
CA GLU A 547 -0.69 -13.06 27.63
C GLU A 547 -1.74 -13.38 28.70
N ARG A 548 -2.66 -12.45 28.95
CA ARG A 548 -3.74 -12.62 29.91
C ARG A 548 -4.64 -13.81 29.56
N LYS A 549 -4.87 -14.04 28.28
CA LYS A 549 -5.68 -15.16 27.78
C LYS A 549 -4.87 -16.47 27.59
N GLY A 550 -3.56 -16.46 27.84
CA GLY A 550 -2.70 -17.63 27.65
C GLY A 550 -2.56 -18.09 26.20
N LEU A 551 -2.70 -17.18 25.24
CA LEU A 551 -2.65 -17.43 23.79
C LEU A 551 -1.40 -16.87 23.11
N LEU A 552 -0.53 -16.16 23.84
CA LEU A 552 0.64 -15.50 23.23
C LEU A 552 1.55 -16.48 22.47
N HIS A 553 1.65 -17.74 22.91
CA HIS A 553 2.44 -18.76 22.24
C HIS A 553 1.95 -19.12 20.83
N LEU A 554 0.72 -18.73 20.47
CA LEU A 554 0.13 -18.92 19.13
C LEU A 554 0.28 -17.69 18.24
N ALA A 555 0.78 -16.54 18.75
CA ALA A 555 0.80 -15.29 18.00
C ALA A 555 1.49 -15.42 16.63
N ASP A 556 2.67 -16.05 16.57
CA ASP A 556 3.39 -16.26 15.32
C ASP A 556 2.65 -17.24 14.39
N THR A 557 1.99 -18.26 14.93
CA THR A 557 1.11 -19.16 14.16
C THR A 557 -0.04 -18.38 13.53
N PHE A 558 -0.66 -17.46 14.29
CA PHE A 558 -1.74 -16.62 13.79
C PHE A 558 -1.27 -15.69 12.67
N THR A 559 -0.10 -15.06 12.85
CA THR A 559 0.52 -14.21 11.82
C THR A 559 0.79 -15.00 10.54
N LEU A 560 1.44 -16.16 10.66
CA LEU A 560 1.78 -16.99 9.49
C LEU A 560 0.53 -17.52 8.79
N ALA A 561 -0.45 -18.01 9.53
CA ALA A 561 -1.66 -18.59 8.95
C ALA A 561 -2.50 -17.55 8.22
N SER A 562 -2.77 -16.40 8.86
CA SER A 562 -3.53 -15.32 8.24
C SER A 562 -2.78 -14.67 7.07
N GLY A 563 -1.47 -14.48 7.19
CA GLY A 563 -0.66 -13.84 6.16
C GLY A 563 -0.45 -14.70 4.92
N ARG A 564 -0.25 -16.02 5.07
CA ARG A 564 -0.17 -16.94 3.92
C ARG A 564 -1.51 -17.05 3.19
N PHE A 565 -2.61 -17.01 3.92
CA PHE A 565 -3.94 -16.94 3.34
C PHE A 565 -4.15 -15.63 2.57
N ALA A 566 -3.75 -14.48 3.13
CA ALA A 566 -3.78 -13.20 2.43
C ALA A 566 -2.95 -13.24 1.13
N ALA A 567 -1.74 -13.80 1.16
CA ALA A 567 -0.89 -13.94 -0.01
C ALA A 567 -1.52 -14.82 -1.12
N LEU A 568 -2.25 -15.87 -0.75
CA LEU A 568 -3.02 -16.70 -1.68
C LEU A 568 -4.12 -15.89 -2.39
N LEU A 569 -4.82 -15.05 -1.65
CA LEU A 569 -5.88 -14.18 -2.18
C LEU A 569 -5.31 -13.07 -3.06
N TYR A 570 -4.19 -12.43 -2.67
CA TYR A 570 -3.49 -11.45 -3.50
C TYR A 570 -3.09 -12.03 -4.85
N LYS A 571 -2.58 -13.27 -4.87
CA LYS A 571 -2.22 -13.93 -6.13
C LYS A 571 -3.40 -14.01 -7.08
N GLU A 572 -4.52 -14.54 -6.64
CA GLU A 572 -5.70 -14.69 -7.48
C GLU A 572 -6.26 -13.33 -7.94
N GLU A 573 -6.25 -12.33 -7.08
CA GLU A 573 -6.72 -10.98 -7.41
C GLU A 573 -5.87 -10.30 -8.49
N ILE A 574 -4.54 -10.39 -8.36
CA ILE A 574 -3.57 -9.86 -9.34
C ILE A 574 -3.73 -10.60 -10.69
N GLU A 575 -3.83 -11.93 -10.66
CA GLU A 575 -3.98 -12.72 -11.89
C GLU A 575 -5.31 -12.44 -12.60
N ARG A 576 -6.42 -12.26 -11.87
CA ARG A 576 -7.70 -11.85 -12.46
C ARG A 576 -7.60 -10.49 -13.14
N SER A 577 -6.90 -9.54 -12.52
CA SER A 577 -6.68 -8.22 -13.10
C SER A 577 -5.88 -8.33 -14.40
N MET A 578 -4.81 -9.13 -14.42
CA MET A 578 -3.99 -9.36 -15.61
C MET A 578 -4.74 -10.13 -16.73
N LYS A 579 -5.67 -11.02 -16.36
CA LYS A 579 -6.56 -11.74 -17.31
C LYS A 579 -7.68 -10.86 -17.86
N THR A 580 -7.86 -9.64 -17.34
CA THR A 580 -8.98 -8.77 -17.71
C THR A 580 -8.57 -7.79 -18.80
N PRO A 581 -9.11 -7.90 -20.02
CA PRO A 581 -8.84 -6.94 -21.07
C PRO A 581 -9.24 -5.52 -20.67
N GLY A 582 -8.35 -4.55 -20.88
CA GLY A 582 -8.61 -3.15 -20.61
C GLY A 582 -8.33 -2.70 -19.18
N PHE A 583 -7.84 -3.58 -18.30
CA PHE A 583 -7.21 -3.13 -17.05
C PHE A 583 -5.84 -2.53 -17.34
N SER A 584 -5.54 -1.41 -16.68
CA SER A 584 -4.24 -0.75 -16.76
C SER A 584 -3.43 -0.89 -15.47
N GLY A 585 -3.97 -1.54 -14.45
CA GLY A 585 -3.25 -1.80 -13.22
C GLY A 585 -4.12 -2.03 -12.01
N TYR A 586 -3.46 -2.15 -10.88
CA TYR A 586 -4.05 -2.25 -9.54
C TYR A 586 -3.18 -1.50 -8.52
N GLN A 587 -3.77 -1.16 -7.39
CA GLN A 587 -3.11 -0.50 -6.26
C GLN A 587 -3.45 -1.29 -5.00
N LEU A 588 -2.49 -2.05 -4.46
CA LEU A 588 -2.70 -2.77 -3.20
C LEU A 588 -2.82 -1.78 -2.04
N LEU A 589 -3.77 -2.00 -1.16
CA LEU A 589 -3.74 -1.40 0.16
C LEU A 589 -3.45 -2.53 1.17
N GLY A 590 -2.23 -2.75 1.52
CA GLY A 590 -0.96 -2.29 0.94
C GLY A 590 0.02 -3.43 0.85
N LEU A 591 1.17 -3.20 0.21
CA LEU A 591 2.31 -4.09 0.40
C LEU A 591 2.87 -3.93 1.81
N GLN A 592 2.97 -2.69 2.30
CA GLN A 592 3.34 -2.31 3.66
C GLN A 592 2.14 -2.39 4.61
N ASP A 593 2.38 -2.81 5.86
CA ASP A 593 1.41 -2.67 6.95
C ASP A 593 1.08 -1.21 7.25
N PHE A 594 -0.15 -0.98 7.64
CA PHE A 594 -0.70 0.32 7.97
C PHE A 594 -1.15 0.37 9.44
N PRO A 595 -0.21 0.34 10.42
CA PRO A 595 -0.54 0.21 11.83
C PRO A 595 -1.15 1.46 12.45
N GLY A 596 -1.10 2.59 11.76
CA GLY A 596 -1.61 3.87 12.24
C GLY A 596 -3.13 3.97 12.18
N GLN A 597 -3.73 3.64 11.05
CA GLN A 597 -5.16 3.80 10.82
C GLN A 597 -5.92 2.51 11.18
N GLY A 598 -6.42 2.43 12.41
CA GLY A 598 -7.17 1.28 12.91
C GLY A 598 -6.34 0.01 13.06
N THR A 599 -5.03 0.11 13.13
CA THR A 599 -4.13 -1.06 13.12
C THR A 599 -4.44 -1.98 11.92
N ALA A 600 -4.52 -1.39 10.73
CA ALA A 600 -4.84 -2.11 9.50
C ALA A 600 -3.59 -2.84 8.96
N LEU A 601 -3.38 -4.06 9.41
CA LEU A 601 -2.21 -4.86 9.08
C LEU A 601 -2.54 -5.78 7.91
N VAL A 602 -2.51 -5.25 6.71
CA VAL A 602 -2.83 -5.96 5.46
C VAL A 602 -1.59 -6.26 4.62
N GLY A 603 -0.43 -5.76 5.03
CA GLY A 603 0.82 -5.85 4.32
C GLY A 603 1.47 -7.23 4.36
N LEU A 604 2.28 -7.51 3.36
CA LEU A 604 3.20 -8.65 3.31
C LEU A 604 4.59 -8.26 3.84
N VAL A 605 4.86 -6.96 3.88
CA VAL A 605 5.98 -6.36 4.64
C VAL A 605 5.42 -5.57 5.82
N ASP A 606 6.23 -5.41 6.87
CA ASP A 606 5.83 -4.67 8.06
C ASP A 606 5.92 -3.14 7.84
N ALA A 607 5.57 -2.36 8.85
CA ALA A 607 5.60 -0.91 8.77
C ALA A 607 6.99 -0.30 8.49
N PHE A 608 8.06 -1.09 8.61
CA PHE A 608 9.44 -0.71 8.33
C PHE A 608 9.92 -1.20 6.95
N TRP A 609 9.04 -1.70 6.11
CA TRP A 609 9.33 -2.31 4.81
C TRP A 609 10.20 -3.58 4.89
N ASP A 610 10.18 -4.28 6.01
CA ASP A 610 10.85 -5.57 6.14
C ASP A 610 9.85 -6.73 5.93
N SER A 611 10.28 -7.79 5.23
CA SER A 611 9.41 -8.95 4.97
C SER A 611 8.91 -9.58 6.27
N LYS A 612 7.62 -9.90 6.31
CA LYS A 612 7.00 -10.64 7.42
C LYS A 612 7.22 -12.16 7.31
N GLY A 613 7.88 -12.65 6.25
CA GLY A 613 8.13 -14.08 6.01
C GLY A 613 6.88 -14.88 5.64
N LEU A 614 5.86 -14.22 5.11
CA LEU A 614 4.59 -14.83 4.73
C LEU A 614 4.65 -15.52 3.37
N ILE A 615 5.36 -14.90 2.45
CA ILE A 615 5.71 -15.37 1.12
C ILE A 615 7.05 -14.74 0.74
N GLU A 616 7.87 -15.45 -0.04
CA GLU A 616 9.12 -14.89 -0.54
C GLU A 616 8.86 -13.86 -1.66
N PRO A 617 9.60 -12.73 -1.70
CA PRO A 617 9.47 -11.73 -2.76
C PRO A 617 9.61 -12.34 -4.16
N ALA A 618 10.59 -13.23 -4.34
CA ALA A 618 10.79 -13.95 -5.60
C ALA A 618 9.59 -14.80 -6.02
N ARG A 619 8.83 -15.33 -5.06
CA ARG A 619 7.59 -16.08 -5.35
C ARG A 619 6.44 -15.13 -5.69
N PHE A 620 6.33 -14.02 -5.01
CA PHE A 620 5.31 -13.01 -5.28
C PHE A 620 5.52 -12.38 -6.67
N SER A 621 6.75 -12.03 -7.04
CA SER A 621 7.09 -11.45 -8.34
C SER A 621 6.84 -12.41 -9.53
N GLN A 622 6.69 -13.71 -9.32
CA GLN A 622 6.31 -14.66 -10.38
C GLN A 622 4.91 -14.39 -10.94
N PHE A 623 3.97 -13.97 -10.11
CA PHE A 623 2.63 -13.58 -10.55
C PHE A 623 2.43 -12.06 -10.56
N ASN A 624 3.45 -11.30 -10.19
CA ASN A 624 3.46 -9.82 -10.17
C ASN A 624 4.67 -9.27 -10.93
N GLY A 625 4.91 -9.71 -12.13
CA GLY A 625 6.03 -9.30 -12.97
C GLY A 625 5.60 -8.62 -14.26
N ALA A 626 6.57 -8.14 -15.01
CA ALA A 626 6.35 -7.59 -16.34
C ALA A 626 5.92 -8.67 -17.37
N VAL A 627 6.32 -9.93 -17.15
CA VAL A 627 5.88 -11.08 -17.95
C VAL A 627 5.39 -12.16 -17.01
N VAL A 628 4.15 -12.60 -17.16
CA VAL A 628 3.54 -13.57 -16.27
C VAL A 628 2.84 -14.68 -17.06
N PRO A 629 3.26 -15.95 -16.91
CA PRO A 629 2.46 -17.09 -17.32
C PRO A 629 1.19 -17.16 -16.47
N LEU A 630 0.05 -17.38 -17.11
CA LEU A 630 -1.27 -17.45 -16.48
C LEU A 630 -1.95 -18.77 -16.84
N ALA A 631 -2.60 -19.40 -15.86
CA ALA A 631 -3.40 -20.60 -16.07
C ALA A 631 -4.87 -20.31 -15.76
N SER A 632 -5.77 -20.81 -16.62
CA SER A 632 -7.20 -20.69 -16.45
C SER A 632 -7.82 -22.09 -16.37
N PHE A 633 -8.40 -22.43 -15.19
CA PHE A 633 -9.04 -23.71 -14.91
C PHE A 633 -10.23 -23.52 -13.95
N PRO A 634 -11.26 -24.42 -13.99
CA PRO A 634 -12.57 -24.09 -13.44
C PRO A 634 -12.73 -24.26 -11.93
N LYS A 635 -11.81 -24.94 -11.22
CA LYS A 635 -11.99 -25.26 -9.80
C LYS A 635 -10.68 -25.66 -9.11
N ALA A 636 -10.64 -25.61 -7.79
CA ALA A 636 -9.48 -25.98 -6.98
C ALA A 636 -9.48 -27.47 -6.56
N VAL A 637 -10.66 -28.12 -6.52
CA VAL A 637 -10.83 -29.49 -6.03
C VAL A 637 -11.30 -30.41 -7.13
N TYR A 638 -10.60 -31.53 -7.31
CA TYR A 638 -10.85 -32.55 -8.33
C TYR A 638 -11.08 -33.91 -7.66
N SER A 639 -11.84 -34.80 -8.32
CA SER A 639 -12.09 -36.14 -7.79
C SER A 639 -12.31 -37.17 -8.88
N GLY A 640 -12.21 -38.43 -8.51
CA GLY A 640 -12.50 -39.57 -9.38
C GLY A 640 -11.56 -39.65 -10.59
N ARG A 641 -12.12 -39.77 -11.77
CA ARG A 641 -11.36 -39.89 -13.03
C ARG A 641 -11.36 -38.63 -13.88
N GLU A 642 -11.86 -37.51 -13.32
CA GLU A 642 -11.86 -36.28 -14.04
C GLU A 642 -10.43 -35.81 -14.34
N PRO A 643 -10.15 -35.32 -15.56
CA PRO A 643 -8.86 -34.75 -15.91
C PRO A 643 -8.70 -33.37 -15.27
N PHE A 644 -7.47 -32.98 -15.06
CA PHE A 644 -7.10 -31.60 -14.87
C PHE A 644 -6.91 -30.94 -16.22
N GLU A 645 -7.68 -29.91 -16.52
CA GLU A 645 -7.62 -29.17 -17.78
C GLU A 645 -7.38 -27.70 -17.47
N ALA A 646 -6.46 -27.07 -18.22
CA ALA A 646 -6.19 -25.65 -18.09
C ALA A 646 -5.81 -25.03 -19.44
N ASP A 647 -6.27 -23.81 -19.64
CA ASP A 647 -5.78 -22.93 -20.68
C ASP A 647 -4.57 -22.15 -20.16
N ILE A 648 -3.52 -22.06 -20.97
CA ILE A 648 -2.29 -21.35 -20.63
C ILE A 648 -2.13 -20.13 -21.52
N ASP A 649 -1.97 -18.99 -20.86
CA ASP A 649 -1.75 -17.70 -21.49
C ASP A 649 -0.42 -17.10 -20.99
N LEU A 650 0.12 -16.12 -21.74
CA LEU A 650 1.21 -15.27 -21.31
C LEU A 650 0.79 -13.82 -21.44
N ILE A 651 0.87 -13.05 -20.36
CA ILE A 651 0.77 -11.59 -20.42
C ILE A 651 2.17 -10.99 -20.52
N ASN A 652 2.34 -10.01 -21.42
CA ASN A 652 3.64 -9.37 -21.63
C ASN A 652 3.53 -7.86 -21.54
N TYR A 653 4.15 -7.28 -20.53
CA TYR A 653 4.37 -5.84 -20.34
C TYR A 653 5.86 -5.50 -20.27
N SER A 654 6.74 -6.37 -20.82
CA SER A 654 8.19 -6.12 -20.87
C SER A 654 8.57 -5.06 -21.89
N ALA A 655 9.85 -4.84 -22.10
CA ALA A 655 10.35 -3.82 -23.01
C ALA A 655 10.06 -4.10 -24.50
N SER A 656 9.76 -5.35 -24.87
CA SER A 656 9.58 -5.75 -26.28
C SER A 656 8.63 -6.95 -26.42
N ASP A 657 8.15 -7.16 -27.62
CA ASP A 657 7.44 -8.38 -28.00
C ASP A 657 8.32 -9.61 -27.78
N ILE A 658 7.70 -10.71 -27.38
CA ILE A 658 8.33 -12.02 -27.27
C ILE A 658 7.88 -12.84 -28.49
N SER A 659 8.84 -13.32 -29.29
CA SER A 659 8.57 -14.16 -30.46
C SER A 659 9.19 -15.54 -30.29
N ASP A 660 8.57 -16.54 -30.92
CA ASP A 660 9.05 -17.93 -30.96
C ASP A 660 9.30 -18.53 -29.57
N GLY A 661 8.47 -18.13 -28.60
CA GLY A 661 8.51 -18.60 -27.21
C GLY A 661 8.01 -20.04 -27.07
N ARG A 662 8.36 -20.65 -25.95
CA ARG A 662 7.88 -21.97 -25.57
C ARG A 662 7.57 -21.99 -24.08
N LEU A 663 6.35 -22.38 -23.71
CA LEU A 663 5.96 -22.56 -22.33
C LEU A 663 6.03 -24.05 -21.96
N SER A 664 6.96 -24.39 -21.09
CA SER A 664 6.99 -25.71 -20.46
C SER A 664 6.00 -25.75 -19.28
N TRP A 665 5.31 -26.87 -19.11
CA TRP A 665 4.44 -27.08 -17.97
C TRP A 665 4.68 -28.45 -17.32
N THR A 666 4.48 -28.52 -16.02
CA THR A 666 4.62 -29.76 -15.24
C THR A 666 3.57 -29.80 -14.14
N LEU A 667 2.82 -30.90 -14.06
CA LEU A 667 1.95 -31.21 -12.92
C LEU A 667 2.70 -32.14 -11.98
N ARG A 668 2.96 -31.67 -10.75
CA ARG A 668 3.71 -32.41 -9.71
C ARG A 668 2.81 -32.85 -8.56
N ALA A 669 3.03 -34.07 -8.08
CA ALA A 669 2.50 -34.56 -6.82
C ALA A 669 3.24 -33.93 -5.60
N ALA A 670 2.71 -34.13 -4.40
CA ALA A 670 3.26 -33.56 -3.17
C ALA A 670 4.69 -33.99 -2.87
N ASP A 671 5.11 -35.16 -3.32
CA ASP A 671 6.47 -35.68 -3.20
C ASP A 671 7.46 -35.09 -4.24
N GLY A 672 6.99 -34.19 -5.10
CA GLY A 672 7.74 -33.55 -6.17
C GLY A 672 7.83 -34.36 -7.47
N ILE A 673 7.25 -35.57 -7.54
CA ILE A 673 7.26 -36.38 -8.76
C ILE A 673 6.33 -35.76 -9.80
N ALA A 674 6.84 -35.59 -11.02
CA ALA A 674 6.05 -35.13 -12.15
C ALA A 674 5.10 -36.26 -12.62
N VAL A 675 3.81 -36.03 -12.57
CA VAL A 675 2.78 -36.99 -13.06
C VAL A 675 2.40 -36.72 -14.51
N ALA A 676 2.57 -35.48 -14.97
CA ALA A 676 2.41 -35.10 -16.36
C ALA A 676 3.29 -33.86 -16.66
N SER A 677 3.71 -33.74 -17.92
CA SER A 677 4.45 -32.56 -18.38
C SER A 677 4.29 -32.40 -19.89
N GLY A 678 4.58 -31.20 -20.40
CA GLY A 678 4.55 -30.92 -21.81
C GLY A 678 5.07 -29.53 -22.12
N THR A 679 5.00 -29.15 -23.39
CA THR A 679 5.35 -27.82 -23.90
C THR A 679 4.28 -27.28 -24.81
N LEU A 680 4.06 -25.97 -24.74
CA LEU A 680 3.12 -25.25 -25.58
C LEU A 680 3.89 -24.19 -26.37
N PRO A 681 3.75 -24.16 -27.72
CA PRO A 681 4.40 -23.13 -28.53
C PRO A 681 3.70 -21.78 -28.36
N LEU A 682 4.46 -20.72 -28.35
CA LEU A 682 3.95 -19.36 -28.33
C LEU A 682 4.58 -18.59 -29.51
N ALA A 683 3.86 -18.41 -30.58
CA ALA A 683 4.38 -17.75 -31.78
C ALA A 683 4.76 -16.29 -31.48
N LYS A 684 3.90 -15.57 -30.76
CA LYS A 684 4.12 -14.18 -30.37
C LYS A 684 3.35 -13.85 -29.08
N ALA A 685 3.96 -13.08 -28.20
CA ALA A 685 3.28 -12.32 -27.15
C ALA A 685 3.65 -10.85 -27.31
N ALA A 686 2.74 -10.08 -27.89
CA ALA A 686 2.93 -8.64 -28.05
C ALA A 686 2.85 -7.92 -26.69
N VAL A 687 3.53 -6.78 -26.60
CA VAL A 687 3.46 -5.95 -25.41
C VAL A 687 2.02 -5.44 -25.20
N GLY A 688 1.51 -5.55 -23.97
CA GLY A 688 0.17 -5.13 -23.59
C GLY A 688 -0.94 -6.15 -23.91
N GLU A 689 -0.60 -7.34 -24.42
CA GLU A 689 -1.58 -8.34 -24.84
C GLU A 689 -1.47 -9.64 -24.02
N LEU A 690 -2.64 -10.20 -23.71
CA LEU A 690 -2.77 -11.56 -23.19
C LEU A 690 -2.77 -12.54 -24.36
N SER A 691 -1.69 -13.29 -24.50
CA SER A 691 -1.48 -14.19 -25.64
C SER A 691 -1.70 -15.65 -25.25
N ARG A 692 -2.60 -16.35 -25.96
CA ARG A 692 -2.87 -17.76 -25.74
C ARG A 692 -1.72 -18.63 -26.25
N ALA A 693 -1.12 -19.43 -25.35
CA ALA A 693 -0.13 -20.44 -25.71
C ALA A 693 -0.78 -21.79 -26.08
N GLY A 694 -1.84 -22.18 -25.40
CA GLY A 694 -2.55 -23.41 -25.70
C GLY A 694 -3.36 -23.97 -24.54
N HIS A 695 -3.78 -25.22 -24.70
CA HIS A 695 -4.55 -25.98 -23.73
C HIS A 695 -3.73 -27.17 -23.26
N LEU A 696 -3.77 -27.50 -21.97
CA LEU A 696 -3.21 -28.71 -21.41
C LEU A 696 -4.30 -29.58 -20.79
N SER A 697 -4.11 -30.88 -20.87
CA SER A 697 -4.94 -31.87 -20.19
C SER A 697 -4.02 -32.91 -19.53
N ALA A 698 -4.28 -33.22 -18.28
CA ALA A 698 -3.50 -34.17 -17.51
C ALA A 698 -4.40 -34.98 -16.59
N HIS A 699 -3.99 -36.20 -16.29
CA HIS A 699 -4.63 -37.01 -15.26
C HIS A 699 -3.79 -36.98 -13.98
N PHE A 700 -4.47 -36.92 -12.86
CA PHE A 700 -3.84 -37.11 -11.55
C PHE A 700 -3.29 -38.54 -11.45
N GLY A 701 -2.22 -38.73 -10.71
CA GLY A 701 -1.64 -40.06 -10.50
C GLY A 701 -2.67 -41.05 -9.93
N ASN A 702 -2.43 -42.32 -10.13
CA ASN A 702 -3.31 -43.36 -9.59
C ASN A 702 -3.08 -43.54 -8.06
N THR A 703 -3.51 -42.52 -7.31
CA THR A 703 -3.38 -42.48 -5.85
C THR A 703 -4.67 -42.93 -5.17
N ALA A 704 -4.53 -43.71 -4.09
CA ALA A 704 -5.66 -44.14 -3.24
C ALA A 704 -5.92 -43.12 -2.09
N LYS A 705 -5.12 -42.06 -1.99
CA LYS A 705 -5.19 -41.05 -0.92
C LYS A 705 -5.34 -39.66 -1.54
N PRO A 706 -6.00 -38.74 -0.84
CA PRO A 706 -6.00 -37.31 -1.25
C PRO A 706 -4.59 -36.74 -1.32
N GLU A 707 -4.39 -35.85 -2.27
CA GLU A 707 -3.08 -35.28 -2.49
C GLU A 707 -3.18 -33.85 -3.06
N LYS A 708 -2.22 -32.99 -2.69
CA LYS A 708 -2.00 -31.67 -3.27
C LYS A 708 -1.11 -31.81 -4.49
N TYR A 709 -1.56 -31.27 -5.62
CA TYR A 709 -0.75 -31.16 -6.83
C TYR A 709 -0.39 -29.71 -7.10
N THR A 710 0.75 -29.52 -7.74
CA THR A 710 1.20 -28.19 -8.19
C THR A 710 1.37 -28.19 -9.70
N LEU A 711 0.64 -27.33 -10.38
CA LEU A 711 0.92 -26.98 -11.76
C LEU A 711 2.02 -25.92 -11.78
N GLU A 712 3.10 -26.17 -12.49
CA GLU A 712 4.18 -25.22 -12.76
C GLU A 712 4.17 -24.89 -14.25
N VAL A 713 4.30 -23.61 -14.61
CA VAL A 713 4.42 -23.13 -16.00
C VAL A 713 5.58 -22.16 -16.09
N ALA A 714 6.47 -22.33 -17.06
CA ALA A 714 7.63 -21.49 -17.25
C ALA A 714 7.87 -21.15 -18.73
N LEU A 715 8.25 -19.91 -19.03
CA LEU A 715 8.74 -19.50 -20.35
C LEU A 715 10.21 -19.90 -20.45
N GLU A 716 10.49 -20.88 -21.31
CA GLU A 716 11.81 -21.48 -21.46
C GLU A 716 12.92 -20.43 -21.76
N GLY A 717 14.07 -20.61 -21.12
CA GLY A 717 15.23 -19.71 -21.32
C GLY A 717 15.09 -18.35 -20.61
N THR A 718 14.07 -18.16 -19.79
CA THR A 718 13.82 -16.93 -19.04
C THR A 718 13.55 -17.22 -17.56
N PRO A 719 13.58 -16.22 -16.67
CA PRO A 719 13.17 -16.40 -15.27
C PRO A 719 11.64 -16.40 -15.06
N TYR A 720 10.85 -16.19 -16.10
CA TYR A 720 9.41 -16.04 -15.99
C TYR A 720 8.71 -17.38 -15.80
N ALA A 721 8.18 -17.60 -14.62
CA ALA A 721 7.46 -18.83 -14.24
C ALA A 721 6.34 -18.48 -13.27
N ASN A 722 5.35 -19.39 -13.16
CA ASN A 722 4.29 -19.27 -12.16
C ASN A 722 3.79 -20.67 -11.78
N SER A 723 3.05 -20.81 -10.67
CA SER A 723 2.49 -22.09 -10.27
C SER A 723 1.18 -21.97 -9.50
N TRP A 724 0.38 -23.01 -9.53
CA TRP A 724 -0.94 -23.10 -8.88
C TRP A 724 -1.11 -24.42 -8.18
N SER A 725 -1.76 -24.41 -7.01
CA SER A 725 -2.12 -25.63 -6.28
C SER A 725 -3.51 -26.09 -6.65
N VAL A 726 -3.66 -27.38 -6.83
CA VAL A 726 -4.95 -28.07 -6.99
C VAL A 726 -4.99 -29.28 -6.06
N TRP A 727 -6.18 -29.64 -5.59
CA TRP A 727 -6.40 -30.68 -4.64
C TRP A 727 -7.16 -31.82 -5.27
N TYR A 728 -6.62 -33.04 -5.20
CA TYR A 728 -7.25 -34.24 -5.72
C TYR A 728 -7.71 -35.15 -4.57
N TYR A 729 -8.94 -35.61 -4.66
CA TYR A 729 -9.58 -36.52 -3.72
C TYR A 729 -10.11 -37.76 -4.45
N PRO A 730 -9.57 -38.96 -4.19
CA PRO A 730 -10.16 -40.19 -4.73
C PRO A 730 -11.60 -40.36 -4.29
N GLU A 731 -12.41 -40.97 -5.16
CA GLU A 731 -13.80 -41.29 -4.80
C GLU A 731 -13.85 -42.32 -3.67
N ILE A 732 -14.66 -42.08 -2.65
CA ILE A 732 -14.93 -42.99 -1.55
C ILE A 732 -16.42 -43.06 -1.25
N GLN A 733 -16.88 -44.16 -0.70
CA GLN A 733 -18.20 -44.24 -0.07
C GLN A 733 -18.26 -43.39 1.19
N ALA A 734 -19.46 -42.99 1.60
CA ALA A 734 -19.61 -42.28 2.87
C ALA A 734 -18.96 -43.09 4.00
N PRO A 735 -17.99 -42.52 4.73
CA PRO A 735 -17.23 -43.31 5.74
C PRO A 735 -18.09 -43.64 6.94
N GLU A 736 -17.97 -44.89 7.41
CA GLU A 736 -18.68 -45.40 8.58
C GLU A 736 -17.68 -45.99 9.56
N SER A 737 -18.02 -46.02 10.84
CA SER A 737 -17.28 -46.68 11.90
C SER A 737 -18.24 -47.46 12.80
N ALA A 738 -17.89 -48.70 13.16
CA ALA A 738 -18.69 -49.49 14.08
C ALA A 738 -18.50 -49.03 15.56
N SER A 739 -17.41 -48.32 15.86
CA SER A 739 -17.06 -47.90 17.21
C SER A 739 -17.43 -46.47 17.54
N VAL A 740 -17.75 -45.62 16.52
CA VAL A 740 -18.01 -44.20 16.66
C VAL A 740 -19.46 -43.88 16.31
N VAL A 741 -20.17 -43.25 17.22
CA VAL A 741 -21.48 -42.68 16.96
C VAL A 741 -21.29 -41.40 16.20
N GLN A 742 -21.88 -41.31 15.01
CA GLN A 742 -21.86 -40.08 14.17
C GLN A 742 -23.23 -39.47 14.23
N THR A 743 -23.31 -38.21 14.70
CA THR A 743 -24.59 -37.50 14.80
C THR A 743 -24.47 -36.00 14.59
N ALA A 744 -25.50 -35.40 14.03
CA ALA A 744 -25.71 -33.95 13.97
C ALA A 744 -26.51 -33.44 15.20
N SER A 745 -27.10 -34.33 15.99
CA SER A 745 -27.94 -34.01 17.16
C SER A 745 -27.10 -33.91 18.44
N VAL A 746 -27.09 -32.73 19.03
CA VAL A 746 -26.41 -32.51 20.31
C VAL A 746 -27.00 -33.39 21.41
N ALA A 747 -28.33 -33.59 21.42
CA ALA A 747 -29.01 -34.42 22.42
C ALA A 747 -28.60 -35.91 22.29
N GLU A 748 -28.52 -36.45 21.06
CA GLU A 748 -28.03 -37.83 20.84
C GLU A 748 -26.55 -37.95 21.21
N ALA A 749 -25.73 -36.94 20.92
CA ALA A 749 -24.35 -36.91 21.30
C ALA A 749 -24.19 -37.01 22.83
N VAL A 750 -24.89 -36.17 23.58
CA VAL A 750 -24.85 -36.19 25.05
C VAL A 750 -25.26 -37.56 25.60
N ALA A 751 -26.38 -38.11 25.12
CA ALA A 751 -26.85 -39.42 25.56
C ALA A 751 -25.86 -40.59 25.26
N ALA A 752 -25.17 -40.53 24.12
CA ALA A 752 -24.16 -41.50 23.77
C ALA A 752 -22.87 -41.33 24.61
N LEU A 753 -22.49 -40.11 24.92
CA LEU A 753 -21.32 -39.80 25.77
C LEU A 753 -21.53 -40.23 27.21
N GLU A 754 -22.75 -40.11 27.75
CA GLU A 754 -23.11 -40.64 29.08
C GLU A 754 -22.94 -42.18 29.16
N GLN A 755 -23.18 -42.87 28.03
CA GLN A 755 -22.98 -44.31 27.89
C GLN A 755 -21.52 -44.72 27.67
N GLY A 756 -20.58 -43.79 27.67
CA GLY A 756 -19.15 -44.03 27.47
C GLY A 756 -18.73 -44.27 26.02
N LYS A 757 -19.56 -43.88 25.05
CA LYS A 757 -19.26 -44.08 23.62
C LYS A 757 -18.30 -43.02 23.08
N LYS A 758 -17.64 -43.32 21.95
CA LYS A 758 -16.95 -42.36 21.12
C LYS A 758 -17.97 -41.66 20.22
N VAL A 759 -17.94 -40.34 20.16
CA VAL A 759 -18.93 -39.56 19.40
C VAL A 759 -18.22 -38.57 18.45
N LEU A 760 -18.54 -38.61 17.17
CA LEU A 760 -18.31 -37.58 16.23
C LEU A 760 -19.59 -36.71 16.12
N LEU A 761 -19.58 -35.56 16.77
CA LEU A 761 -20.67 -34.58 16.71
C LEU A 761 -20.38 -33.56 15.62
N SER A 762 -21.24 -33.50 14.59
CA SER A 762 -21.15 -32.54 13.49
C SER A 762 -22.51 -31.91 13.22
N PRO A 763 -22.92 -30.93 14.02
CA PRO A 763 -24.19 -30.27 13.87
C PRO A 763 -24.22 -29.36 12.64
N ARG A 764 -25.44 -29.08 12.17
CA ARG A 764 -25.61 -28.10 11.11
C ARG A 764 -25.26 -26.68 11.61
N PRO A 765 -24.66 -25.84 10.78
CA PRO A 765 -24.24 -24.48 11.20
C PRO A 765 -25.38 -23.61 11.74
N ASP A 766 -26.60 -23.79 11.22
CA ASP A 766 -27.81 -23.08 11.62
C ASP A 766 -28.39 -23.57 12.96
N SER A 767 -27.93 -24.68 13.47
CA SER A 767 -28.44 -25.31 14.70
C SER A 767 -27.56 -25.11 15.94
N VAL A 768 -26.44 -24.44 15.82
CA VAL A 768 -25.49 -24.23 16.93
C VAL A 768 -25.10 -22.77 17.13
N ALA A 769 -24.82 -22.43 18.39
CA ALA A 769 -24.21 -21.15 18.75
C ALA A 769 -22.77 -21.10 18.25
N GLY A 770 -22.42 -20.04 17.54
CA GLY A 770 -21.05 -19.85 17.02
C GLY A 770 -20.99 -18.58 16.16
N LEU A 771 -19.77 -18.22 15.81
CA LEU A 771 -19.51 -17.08 14.95
C LEU A 771 -19.62 -17.51 13.49
N GLU A 772 -20.12 -16.63 12.65
CA GLU A 772 -20.18 -16.86 11.21
C GLU A 772 -18.79 -17.12 10.64
N CYS A 773 -18.65 -18.13 9.77
CA CYS A 773 -17.45 -18.38 8.99
C CYS A 773 -17.60 -17.79 7.59
N LYS A 774 -16.53 -17.17 7.12
CA LYS A 774 -16.36 -16.71 5.74
C LYS A 774 -15.05 -17.23 5.18
N PHE A 775 -14.97 -17.35 3.87
CA PHE A 775 -13.73 -17.68 3.18
C PHE A 775 -12.83 -16.45 2.99
N LEU A 776 -13.25 -15.26 3.32
CA LEU A 776 -12.40 -14.07 3.38
C LEU A 776 -11.96 -13.79 4.81
N PRO A 777 -10.73 -13.30 5.01
CA PRO A 777 -10.34 -12.76 6.31
C PRO A 777 -11.11 -11.47 6.62
N VAL A 778 -11.03 -11.04 7.87
CA VAL A 778 -11.52 -9.72 8.27
C VAL A 778 -11.01 -8.68 7.30
N PHE A 779 -11.95 -7.84 6.82
CA PHE A 779 -11.65 -6.75 5.91
C PHE A 779 -10.88 -5.65 6.62
N TRP A 780 -9.72 -5.30 6.08
CA TRP A 780 -8.88 -4.17 6.43
C TRP A 780 -8.59 -4.02 7.94
N SER A 781 -9.50 -3.47 8.73
CA SER A 781 -9.33 -3.24 10.16
C SER A 781 -10.56 -3.66 10.97
N PRO A 782 -10.39 -4.58 11.96
CA PRO A 782 -11.48 -4.93 12.87
C PRO A 782 -11.78 -3.81 13.88
N VAL A 783 -10.97 -2.77 13.96
CA VAL A 783 -11.19 -1.60 14.82
C VAL A 783 -12.12 -0.59 14.17
N HIS A 784 -11.91 -0.32 12.87
CA HIS A 784 -12.79 0.53 12.07
C HIS A 784 -14.12 -0.16 11.75
N PHE A 785 -14.08 -1.45 11.47
CA PHE A 785 -15.22 -2.28 11.10
C PHE A 785 -15.48 -3.37 12.15
N PRO A 786 -15.95 -3.04 13.36
CA PRO A 786 -15.99 -3.96 14.51
C PRO A 786 -17.05 -5.08 14.43
N LYS A 787 -18.05 -4.95 13.54
CA LYS A 787 -19.14 -5.92 13.44
C LYS A 787 -18.93 -6.99 12.38
N GLN A 788 -17.72 -7.14 11.85
CA GLN A 788 -17.42 -8.14 10.84
C GLN A 788 -17.50 -9.56 11.40
N ALA A 789 -17.81 -10.53 10.53
CA ALA A 789 -17.67 -11.94 10.85
C ALA A 789 -16.25 -12.21 11.36
N ALA A 790 -16.14 -13.01 12.40
CA ALA A 790 -14.86 -13.32 13.00
C ALA A 790 -14.03 -14.24 12.12
N GLY A 791 -12.73 -13.98 12.09
CA GLY A 791 -11.72 -14.88 11.56
C GLY A 791 -10.83 -14.24 10.49
N MET A 792 -9.58 -14.67 10.56
CA MET A 792 -8.51 -14.30 9.60
C MET A 792 -7.96 -15.57 8.91
N GLY A 793 -8.82 -16.57 8.73
CA GLY A 793 -8.46 -17.86 8.19
C GLY A 793 -8.22 -18.93 9.28
N ILE A 794 -8.10 -20.18 8.84
CA ILE A 794 -7.83 -21.29 9.75
C ILE A 794 -6.34 -21.36 10.11
N TYR A 795 -6.06 -22.00 11.23
CA TYR A 795 -4.72 -22.54 11.54
C TYR A 795 -4.86 -23.98 12.00
N THR A 796 -3.88 -24.81 11.64
CA THR A 796 -3.83 -26.20 12.04
C THR A 796 -2.40 -26.72 12.04
N ASN A 797 -2.17 -27.87 12.69
CA ASN A 797 -0.97 -28.65 12.50
C ASN A 797 -1.24 -29.74 11.45
N PRO A 798 -0.67 -29.64 10.24
CA PRO A 798 -0.88 -30.61 9.17
C PRO A 798 -0.50 -32.06 9.54
N ASP A 799 0.44 -32.21 10.48
CA ASP A 799 0.92 -33.51 10.95
C ASP A 799 0.04 -34.10 12.06
N HIS A 800 -1.04 -33.42 12.45
CA HIS A 800 -1.96 -33.96 13.44
C HIS A 800 -2.63 -35.26 12.93
N ARG A 801 -2.64 -36.32 13.71
CA ARG A 801 -3.16 -37.63 13.27
C ARG A 801 -4.62 -37.60 12.82
N ALA A 802 -5.42 -36.71 13.33
CA ALA A 802 -6.80 -36.51 12.90
C ALA A 802 -6.90 -36.00 11.46
N LEU A 803 -5.82 -35.48 10.89
CA LEU A 803 -5.75 -34.96 9.51
C LEU A 803 -4.91 -35.87 8.58
N ALA A 804 -4.50 -37.06 9.03
CA ALA A 804 -3.59 -37.94 8.29
C ALA A 804 -4.13 -38.40 6.93
N SER A 805 -5.44 -38.42 6.75
CA SER A 805 -6.10 -38.74 5.48
C SER A 805 -6.73 -37.50 4.80
N PHE A 806 -6.45 -36.30 5.34
CA PHE A 806 -6.91 -35.02 4.79
C PHE A 806 -5.70 -34.06 4.67
N PRO A 807 -4.98 -34.09 3.54
CA PRO A 807 -3.83 -33.23 3.36
C PRO A 807 -4.25 -31.76 3.40
N THR A 808 -3.54 -30.96 4.15
CA THR A 808 -3.80 -29.52 4.29
C THR A 808 -2.52 -28.78 4.61
N ASP A 809 -2.46 -27.51 4.24
CA ASP A 809 -1.45 -26.59 4.74
C ASP A 809 -1.81 -26.12 6.17
N MET A 810 -0.87 -25.48 6.85
CA MET A 810 -1.12 -24.93 8.18
C MET A 810 -2.12 -23.76 8.18
N HIS A 811 -2.53 -23.28 7.02
CA HIS A 811 -3.38 -22.12 6.78
C HIS A 811 -4.51 -22.46 5.80
N THR A 812 -5.42 -21.51 5.60
CA THR A 812 -6.51 -21.65 4.62
C THR A 812 -5.93 -21.71 3.19
N ASP A 813 -6.32 -22.76 2.46
CA ASP A 813 -6.16 -22.85 0.99
C ASP A 813 -7.54 -23.02 0.35
N TRP A 814 -7.63 -22.96 -0.97
CA TRP A 814 -8.88 -22.98 -1.75
C TRP A 814 -9.76 -24.20 -1.48
N GLN A 815 -9.21 -25.36 -1.11
CA GLN A 815 -9.98 -26.55 -0.72
C GLN A 815 -10.91 -26.31 0.48
N TRP A 816 -10.58 -25.32 1.35
CA TRP A 816 -11.35 -25.00 2.54
C TRP A 816 -12.63 -24.20 2.25
N TRP A 817 -12.83 -23.73 1.01
CA TRP A 817 -13.97 -22.86 0.70
C TRP A 817 -15.32 -23.48 1.09
N HIS A 818 -15.59 -24.72 0.61
CA HIS A 818 -16.84 -25.41 0.93
C HIS A 818 -16.96 -25.86 2.39
N LEU A 819 -15.84 -26.15 3.04
CA LEU A 819 -15.84 -26.49 4.47
C LEU A 819 -16.21 -25.24 5.30
N LEU A 820 -15.63 -24.10 5.03
CA LEU A 820 -15.89 -22.85 5.78
C LEU A 820 -17.30 -22.30 5.53
N LYS A 821 -17.81 -22.43 4.32
CA LYS A 821 -19.21 -22.02 3.99
C LYS A 821 -20.26 -22.91 4.68
N ARG A 822 -19.84 -24.02 5.29
CA ARG A 822 -20.69 -24.98 6.04
C ARG A 822 -20.24 -25.10 7.51
N ALA A 823 -19.71 -24.02 8.08
CA ALA A 823 -19.19 -24.04 9.42
C ALA A 823 -19.67 -22.88 10.28
N ARG A 824 -19.57 -23.05 11.60
CA ARG A 824 -19.63 -22.00 12.61
C ARG A 824 -18.39 -22.07 13.46
N THR A 825 -17.76 -20.95 13.75
CA THR A 825 -16.58 -20.92 14.62
C THR A 825 -17.01 -20.98 16.08
N LEU A 826 -16.62 -22.04 16.81
CA LEU A 826 -16.93 -22.22 18.21
C LEU A 826 -15.94 -21.50 19.11
N GLN A 827 -16.42 -20.91 20.18
CA GLN A 827 -15.60 -20.34 21.24
C GLN A 827 -15.29 -21.46 22.27
N LEU A 828 -14.11 -22.08 22.13
CA LEU A 828 -13.78 -23.33 22.83
C LEU A 828 -13.70 -23.18 24.36
N ASP A 829 -13.20 -22.04 24.85
CA ASP A 829 -13.10 -21.81 26.30
C ASP A 829 -14.48 -21.81 26.98
N SER A 830 -15.56 -21.53 26.26
CA SER A 830 -16.92 -21.56 26.78
C SER A 830 -17.45 -22.98 27.00
N LEU A 831 -16.87 -23.98 26.31
CA LEU A 831 -17.26 -25.42 26.40
C LEU A 831 -16.46 -26.18 27.44
N ALA A 832 -15.27 -25.71 27.79
CA ALA A 832 -14.37 -26.39 28.70
C ALA A 832 -14.93 -26.54 30.12
N ALA A 833 -14.68 -27.67 30.76
CA ALA A 833 -14.97 -27.85 32.19
C ALA A 833 -14.01 -27.01 33.04
N ALA A 834 -14.46 -26.63 34.26
CA ALA A 834 -13.70 -25.67 35.08
C ALA A 834 -12.28 -26.11 35.42
N ASP A 835 -12.08 -27.38 35.70
CA ASP A 835 -10.78 -27.94 36.10
C ASP A 835 -10.06 -28.73 34.97
N SER A 836 -10.45 -28.42 33.70
CA SER A 836 -9.89 -29.07 32.52
C SER A 836 -8.56 -28.45 32.07
N GLN A 837 -7.73 -29.28 31.43
CA GLN A 837 -6.74 -28.72 30.50
C GLN A 837 -7.48 -27.89 29.44
N ARG A 838 -6.83 -26.84 28.95
CA ARG A 838 -7.43 -25.97 27.94
C ARG A 838 -7.82 -26.78 26.70
N LEU A 839 -9.03 -26.57 26.23
CA LEU A 839 -9.52 -27.19 25.01
C LEU A 839 -8.90 -26.47 23.81
N MET A 840 -7.92 -27.11 23.18
CA MET A 840 -7.25 -26.59 21.98
C MET A 840 -7.85 -27.21 20.72
N PRO A 841 -7.96 -26.45 19.63
CA PRO A 841 -8.50 -26.99 18.38
C PRO A 841 -7.50 -27.87 17.63
N ILE A 842 -8.01 -28.89 16.93
CA ILE A 842 -7.32 -29.58 15.83
C ILE A 842 -7.29 -28.68 14.60
N VAL A 843 -8.41 -28.04 14.31
CA VAL A 843 -8.54 -26.97 13.31
C VAL A 843 -9.07 -25.75 14.02
N GLY A 844 -8.22 -24.74 14.16
CA GLY A 844 -8.53 -23.46 14.78
C GLY A 844 -8.93 -22.42 13.75
N MET A 845 -9.53 -21.35 14.24
CA MET A 845 -9.77 -20.11 13.48
C MET A 845 -8.95 -18.99 14.12
N VAL A 846 -8.15 -18.30 13.33
CA VAL A 846 -7.47 -17.08 13.79
C VAL A 846 -8.52 -16.01 14.06
N ASP A 847 -8.66 -15.60 15.32
CA ASP A 847 -9.59 -14.52 15.68
C ASP A 847 -8.98 -13.15 15.33
N ASN A 848 -9.82 -12.13 15.24
CA ASN A 848 -9.30 -10.77 15.12
C ASN A 848 -8.63 -10.34 16.43
N PHE A 849 -7.62 -9.47 16.31
CA PHE A 849 -6.79 -9.02 17.42
C PHE A 849 -7.47 -8.10 18.43
N VAL A 850 -8.71 -7.68 18.16
CA VAL A 850 -9.55 -6.92 19.12
C VAL A 850 -10.15 -7.86 20.15
N ASN A 851 -10.46 -9.10 19.76
CA ASN A 851 -11.15 -10.08 20.60
C ASN A 851 -10.21 -11.16 21.15
N ASN A 852 -9.25 -11.69 20.38
CA ASN A 852 -8.28 -12.71 20.78
C ASN A 852 -8.90 -13.89 21.51
N ARG A 853 -9.97 -14.49 20.94
CA ARG A 853 -10.68 -15.62 21.52
C ARG A 853 -10.01 -16.94 21.09
N ASN A 854 -10.13 -17.98 21.89
CA ASN A 854 -9.76 -19.33 21.53
C ASN A 854 -10.87 -19.93 20.64
N LEU A 855 -10.72 -19.80 19.34
CA LEU A 855 -11.71 -20.20 18.34
C LEU A 855 -11.33 -21.51 17.65
N GLY A 856 -12.30 -22.38 17.40
CA GLY A 856 -12.07 -23.65 16.71
C GLY A 856 -13.24 -24.12 15.87
N LEU A 857 -12.90 -24.91 14.87
CA LEU A 857 -13.83 -25.62 13.99
C LEU A 857 -13.90 -27.11 14.32
N ILE A 858 -12.78 -27.71 14.71
CA ILE A 858 -12.67 -29.11 15.10
C ILE A 858 -11.84 -29.19 16.38
N ALA A 859 -12.38 -29.86 17.41
CA ALA A 859 -11.68 -30.09 18.66
C ALA A 859 -12.01 -31.49 19.21
N GLU A 860 -11.07 -32.07 20.03
CA GLU A 860 -11.28 -33.32 20.72
C GLU A 860 -11.35 -33.14 22.24
N ALA A 861 -12.19 -33.90 22.90
CA ALA A 861 -12.37 -33.82 24.35
C ALA A 861 -12.90 -35.14 24.96
N ARG A 862 -12.75 -35.29 26.28
CA ARG A 862 -13.61 -36.17 27.09
C ARG A 862 -14.88 -35.40 27.42
N CYS A 863 -16.02 -36.09 27.48
CA CYS A 863 -17.29 -35.50 27.90
C CYS A 863 -18.14 -36.57 28.59
N GLY A 864 -18.53 -36.37 29.82
CA GLY A 864 -19.17 -37.43 30.64
C GLY A 864 -18.27 -38.62 30.76
N ASN A 865 -18.79 -39.82 30.47
CA ASN A 865 -18.06 -41.09 30.46
C ASN A 865 -17.38 -41.39 29.08
N GLY A 866 -17.69 -40.63 28.05
CA GLY A 866 -17.23 -40.87 26.67
C GLY A 866 -16.15 -39.92 26.18
N THR A 867 -15.84 -40.06 24.90
CA THR A 867 -14.89 -39.21 24.18
C THR A 867 -15.52 -38.62 22.93
N LEU A 868 -15.17 -37.39 22.63
CA LEU A 868 -15.83 -36.54 21.64
C LEU A 868 -14.82 -35.95 20.65
N ILE A 869 -15.15 -36.00 19.35
CA ILE A 869 -14.72 -34.97 18.42
C ILE A 869 -15.97 -34.13 18.13
N ILE A 870 -15.85 -32.83 18.37
CA ILE A 870 -16.82 -31.86 17.90
C ILE A 870 -16.28 -31.18 16.65
N SER A 871 -17.04 -31.24 15.55
CA SER A 871 -16.80 -30.53 14.32
C SER A 871 -17.94 -29.56 14.10
N SER A 872 -17.65 -28.27 14.09
CA SER A 872 -18.64 -27.27 13.72
C SER A 872 -18.74 -27.07 12.20
N ILE A 873 -17.93 -27.80 11.43
CA ILE A 873 -18.13 -28.00 9.99
C ILE A 873 -19.20 -29.07 9.81
N ASP A 874 -20.19 -28.81 8.97
CA ASP A 874 -21.21 -29.82 8.62
C ASP A 874 -20.60 -30.92 7.76
N LEU A 875 -20.40 -32.08 8.34
CA LEU A 875 -19.82 -33.28 7.69
C LEU A 875 -20.87 -34.32 7.32
N LEU A 876 -22.13 -34.15 7.71
CA LEU A 876 -23.12 -35.21 7.71
C LEU A 876 -24.36 -34.96 6.85
N SER A 877 -24.67 -33.72 6.54
CA SER A 877 -25.87 -33.40 5.74
C SER A 877 -25.78 -33.95 4.31
N PRO A 878 -26.91 -34.20 3.64
CA PRO A 878 -26.91 -34.68 2.26
C PRO A 878 -26.10 -33.82 1.29
N ASP A 879 -26.12 -32.52 1.47
CA ASP A 879 -25.35 -31.59 0.60
C ASP A 879 -23.85 -31.63 0.93
N ALA A 880 -23.49 -31.84 2.19
CA ALA A 880 -22.08 -31.94 2.60
C ALA A 880 -21.41 -33.19 2.02
N VAL A 881 -22.08 -34.34 2.08
CA VAL A 881 -21.53 -35.61 1.59
C VAL A 881 -21.40 -35.71 0.07
N MET A 882 -21.88 -34.73 -0.67
CA MET A 882 -21.62 -34.61 -2.11
C MET A 882 -20.24 -34.02 -2.41
N ARG A 883 -19.51 -33.59 -1.40
CA ARG A 883 -18.20 -32.93 -1.56
C ARG A 883 -17.07 -33.90 -1.16
N PRO A 884 -16.12 -34.17 -2.07
CA PRO A 884 -15.06 -35.15 -1.80
C PRO A 884 -14.17 -34.73 -0.63
N GLU A 885 -13.84 -33.42 -0.52
CA GLU A 885 -13.05 -32.87 0.60
C GLU A 885 -13.74 -33.07 1.95
N ILE A 886 -15.07 -32.98 2.03
CA ILE A 886 -15.84 -33.20 3.24
C ILE A 886 -15.87 -34.71 3.61
N LEU A 887 -16.06 -35.58 2.63
CA LEU A 887 -16.00 -37.02 2.86
C LEU A 887 -14.63 -37.45 3.42
N TRP A 888 -13.56 -36.94 2.86
CA TRP A 888 -12.22 -37.27 3.31
C TRP A 888 -11.86 -36.63 4.66
N MET A 889 -12.35 -35.44 4.97
CA MET A 889 -12.26 -34.91 6.33
C MET A 889 -12.95 -35.84 7.33
N ARG A 890 -14.19 -36.23 7.06
CA ARG A 890 -14.95 -37.19 7.88
C ARG A 890 -14.21 -38.51 8.02
N ARG A 891 -13.66 -39.05 6.93
CA ARG A 891 -12.87 -40.28 6.92
C ARG A 891 -11.65 -40.16 7.85
N SER A 892 -10.90 -39.07 7.72
CA SER A 892 -9.70 -38.83 8.51
C SER A 892 -10.00 -38.77 10.03
N LEU A 893 -11.09 -38.11 10.40
CA LEU A 893 -11.55 -38.02 11.78
C LEU A 893 -11.97 -39.39 12.33
N LEU A 894 -12.70 -40.20 11.57
CA LEU A 894 -13.13 -41.52 11.98
C LEU A 894 -11.95 -42.48 12.12
N ASP A 895 -11.02 -42.51 11.15
CA ASP A 895 -9.79 -43.35 11.21
C ASP A 895 -8.97 -42.98 12.46
N TYR A 896 -8.87 -41.72 12.81
CA TYR A 896 -8.22 -41.25 14.02
C TYR A 896 -8.96 -41.72 15.27
N MET A 897 -10.29 -41.55 15.33
CA MET A 897 -11.10 -41.99 16.48
C MET A 897 -11.08 -43.49 16.70
N ASP A 898 -10.96 -44.30 15.64
CA ASP A 898 -10.84 -45.75 15.73
C ASP A 898 -9.45 -46.19 16.19
N SER A 899 -8.43 -45.34 16.05
CA SER A 899 -7.06 -45.63 16.43
C SER A 899 -6.80 -45.49 17.93
N PRO A 900 -5.77 -46.16 18.47
CA PRO A 900 -5.32 -45.97 19.86
C PRO A 900 -4.76 -44.57 20.15
N ALA A 901 -4.48 -43.76 19.10
CA ALA A 901 -3.98 -42.40 19.25
C ALA A 901 -5.06 -41.43 19.75
N PHE A 902 -6.34 -41.79 19.60
CA PHE A 902 -7.44 -40.98 20.06
C PHE A 902 -7.59 -41.09 21.59
N ALA A 903 -6.92 -40.20 22.30
CA ALA A 903 -6.87 -40.16 23.75
C ALA A 903 -6.95 -38.71 24.26
N PRO A 904 -8.11 -38.01 24.07
CA PRO A 904 -8.26 -36.59 24.39
C PRO A 904 -8.02 -36.32 25.89
N LYS A 905 -7.31 -35.24 26.20
CA LYS A 905 -6.95 -34.84 27.57
C LYS A 905 -7.87 -33.76 28.14
N ALA A 906 -8.30 -32.83 27.29
CA ALA A 906 -9.24 -31.79 27.68
C ALA A 906 -10.64 -32.36 27.96
N THR A 907 -11.41 -31.71 28.80
CA THR A 907 -12.77 -32.11 29.16
C THR A 907 -13.76 -31.02 28.82
N VAL A 908 -14.80 -31.38 28.12
CA VAL A 908 -15.99 -30.54 27.85
C VAL A 908 -17.04 -30.86 28.92
N ASP A 909 -17.67 -29.80 29.41
CA ASP A 909 -18.79 -29.90 30.36
C ASP A 909 -20.05 -30.36 29.60
N PRO A 910 -20.68 -31.47 29.99
CA PRO A 910 -21.88 -32.01 29.35
C PRO A 910 -23.04 -31.01 29.31
N SER A 911 -23.21 -30.18 30.34
CA SER A 911 -24.25 -29.16 30.39
C SER A 911 -23.99 -28.01 29.40
N LYS A 912 -22.73 -27.61 29.24
CA LYS A 912 -22.34 -26.59 28.25
C LYS A 912 -22.48 -27.15 26.84
N LEU A 913 -22.12 -28.40 26.60
CA LEU A 913 -22.39 -29.08 25.33
C LEU A 913 -23.88 -29.12 25.00
N ALA A 914 -24.71 -29.51 25.96
CA ALA A 914 -26.17 -29.53 25.82
C ALA A 914 -26.80 -28.16 25.55
N ALA A 915 -26.14 -27.07 25.97
CA ALA A 915 -26.55 -25.71 25.73
C ALA A 915 -26.07 -25.13 24.38
N LEU A 916 -25.27 -25.87 23.60
CA LEU A 916 -24.75 -25.42 22.31
C LEU A 916 -25.83 -25.09 21.24
N PRO A 917 -27.01 -25.77 21.19
CA PRO A 917 -28.06 -25.42 20.22
C PRO A 917 -28.61 -24.01 20.40
N VAL A 918 -28.79 -23.31 19.29
CA VAL A 918 -29.40 -21.97 19.24
C VAL A 918 -30.94 -22.15 19.15
N ARG A 919 -31.66 -21.49 20.01
CA ARG A 919 -33.13 -21.50 19.97
C ARG A 919 -33.75 -20.53 18.94
N ASP A 920 -32.98 -19.53 18.49
CA ASP A 920 -33.41 -18.53 17.49
C ASP A 920 -32.29 -18.26 16.45
N ALA A 921 -32.33 -18.99 15.38
CA ALA A 921 -31.40 -18.81 14.23
C ALA A 921 -31.54 -17.44 13.53
N ALA A 922 -32.71 -16.77 13.68
CA ALA A 922 -32.99 -15.50 13.00
C ALA A 922 -32.20 -14.27 13.53
N LYS A 923 -31.59 -14.36 14.72
CA LYS A 923 -30.83 -13.25 15.32
C LYS A 923 -29.31 -13.33 15.12
N ALA A 924 -28.78 -14.40 14.53
CA ALA A 924 -27.35 -14.59 14.32
C ALA A 924 -26.81 -14.07 12.96
N SER A 925 -27.69 -13.68 12.06
CA SER A 925 -27.33 -13.17 10.74
C SER A 925 -27.30 -11.64 10.72
N GLY A 926 -26.40 -11.06 11.48
CA GLY A 926 -25.94 -9.69 11.22
C GLY A 926 -24.98 -9.71 10.04
N ALA A 927 -25.46 -10.00 8.84
CA ALA A 927 -24.70 -9.70 7.64
C ALA A 927 -24.53 -8.18 7.59
N MET A 928 -23.31 -7.69 7.86
CA MET A 928 -23.02 -6.30 7.63
C MET A 928 -22.86 -6.05 6.14
N SER A 929 -23.64 -5.10 5.64
CA SER A 929 -23.22 -4.27 4.53
C SER A 929 -21.89 -3.61 4.91
N ILE A 930 -20.91 -3.61 4.01
CA ILE A 930 -19.66 -2.84 4.11
C ILE A 930 -19.94 -1.34 4.26
N TYR A 931 -21.21 -0.92 4.21
CA TYR A 931 -21.68 0.46 4.15
C TYR A 931 -22.52 0.91 5.37
N GLU A 932 -22.72 0.07 6.38
CA GLU A 932 -23.26 0.49 7.68
C GLU A 932 -22.09 0.84 8.63
#